data_3afac57185997caf2b5ef5ab4686c2ad
#
_entry.id   3afac57185997caf2b5ef5ab4686c2ad
#
_cell.length_a   1.000
_cell.length_b   1.000
_cell.length_c   1.000
_cell.angle_alpha   90.00
_cell.angle_beta   90.00
_cell.angle_gamma   90.00
#
_symmetry.space_group_name_H-M   'P 1'
#
loop_
_entity.id
_entity.type
_entity.pdbx_description
1 polymer ?
#
loop_
_entity_poly.entity_id
_entity_poly.type
_entity_poly.pdbx_seq_one_letter_code
_entity_poly.pdbx_strand_id
1 'polypeptide(L)'
;MKPLAIVIDGRRYEVDGEGKNLLHVCLSLGFNLPYFCWHPALHSVGACRQCAVKLYRDANDTRGRIVMSCMTPVTSGMCVSVEDPEARSFRGSITELLMVNHPHDCPICDEGGECHLQDMTVMTGHTYRRYRFTKRTHRNQDLGPFLNHEMNRCIQCYRCVRFYRDYAGGRDLEAQGWHDNVYFGRQTDGTLENEFSGNLVEVCPTGVFTDKTLREHYTRKWDLQTAPSICTHCAVGCNTIPGERSGTLRRIRTRFNGDVNGYFLCDRGRYGYEFVNGGSRIRSMKEDAPARAADAVKGAPLVGIGSSRASLETNFALRELVGAENFFLGVSDSRAALLKEMVDILSAGPAPSASVKDAAASDAVFILGEDVWNTAPILALNLRQAAINVPAAAAMKQKRIQRWEDAALREAIGDRRGPFFVATVEETELDNVAAESLRASPADIARLGFAAAHEIDASAPAVDGLPDETRILAQRIARALMLAEKPLIVSGSGLGTADVVRAAANLARALRAAGKEARISLVFPEANSFGAAMLARGGIESALTAVSKGTTLIVAEADLFREVDSSTARRLLEGATHVIALDHTKNATTEAAEIVLPSASVFESSGTLVSLEGRAQRFFAVFPPAPPAREAWLWLGELAAAAGRRAQAWEGLDAVINDVAAQLPSLVKVRDAAPGSDYRVVGMRIPRKTFRETGRTAVTAHVQLHEPKPPADADSPLAFTMEGRLTQPPPSLITRFWAPGWNSDQALNKFQIEVGGALRGGDPGVRLIEPSNGSSGKYFPVPAAPAPQAKGTLTLVPRYHVFGSEELSILSRGVAQRVPTAYIAVGSDDARALGLSDGSRVRVSPSGSETVELPVVIRSLPAGVASVPWGVPGMPLRNLPALARVSGSGT
;
A
#
# COMPACT_ATOMS: atom_id res chain seq x y z
N MET A 1 -22.04 -14.05 -19.99
CA MET A 1 -23.33 -14.25 -19.28
C MET A 1 -24.41 -13.43 -19.96
N LYS A 2 -25.69 -13.88 -19.94
CA LYS A 2 -26.77 -13.07 -20.51
C LYS A 2 -27.11 -11.94 -19.52
N PRO A 3 -27.18 -10.69 -19.99
CA PRO A 3 -27.60 -9.57 -19.14
C PRO A 3 -29.01 -9.83 -18.60
N LEU A 4 -29.27 -9.42 -17.35
CA LEU A 4 -30.58 -9.45 -16.74
C LEU A 4 -31.36 -8.19 -17.14
N ALA A 5 -32.62 -8.33 -17.52
CA ALA A 5 -33.49 -7.20 -17.78
C ALA A 5 -34.28 -6.87 -16.50
N ILE A 6 -34.20 -5.61 -16.02
CA ILE A 6 -34.96 -5.10 -14.88
C ILE A 6 -35.65 -3.79 -15.25
N VAL A 7 -36.68 -3.43 -14.54
CA VAL A 7 -37.40 -2.17 -14.71
C VAL A 7 -37.21 -1.32 -13.45
N ILE A 8 -36.67 -0.10 -13.61
CA ILE A 8 -36.51 0.88 -12.51
C ILE A 8 -37.25 2.16 -12.91
N ASP A 9 -38.19 2.61 -12.07
CA ASP A 9 -39.01 3.79 -12.31
C ASP A 9 -39.66 3.82 -13.71
N GLY A 10 -40.15 2.68 -14.14
CA GLY A 10 -40.84 2.50 -15.42
C GLY A 10 -39.92 2.35 -16.65
N ARG A 11 -38.59 2.44 -16.48
CA ARG A 11 -37.60 2.28 -17.56
C ARG A 11 -36.92 0.90 -17.47
N ARG A 12 -36.75 0.26 -18.62
CA ARG A 12 -36.03 -1.01 -18.75
C ARG A 12 -34.53 -0.79 -18.84
N TYR A 13 -33.77 -1.57 -18.06
CA TYR A 13 -32.31 -1.62 -18.05
C TYR A 13 -31.84 -3.04 -18.25
N GLU A 14 -30.78 -3.20 -19.02
CA GLU A 14 -30.01 -4.45 -19.10
C GLU A 14 -28.82 -4.33 -18.18
N VAL A 15 -28.68 -5.24 -17.21
CA VAL A 15 -27.70 -5.15 -16.13
C VAL A 15 -26.95 -6.47 -15.94
N ASP A 16 -25.72 -6.37 -15.54
CA ASP A 16 -24.99 -7.47 -14.96
C ASP A 16 -25.31 -7.51 -13.46
N GLY A 17 -26.20 -8.43 -13.08
CA GLY A 17 -26.65 -8.61 -11.71
C GLY A 17 -25.94 -9.73 -10.95
N GLU A 18 -25.01 -10.45 -11.60
CA GLU A 18 -24.35 -11.58 -10.96
C GLU A 18 -23.49 -11.17 -9.78
N GLY A 19 -23.74 -11.81 -8.64
CA GLY A 19 -23.01 -11.52 -7.40
C GLY A 19 -23.25 -10.12 -6.81
N LYS A 20 -24.22 -9.36 -7.35
CA LYS A 20 -24.56 -8.00 -6.92
C LYS A 20 -25.94 -7.94 -6.27
N ASN A 21 -26.09 -7.04 -5.30
CA ASN A 21 -27.41 -6.67 -4.78
C ASN A 21 -28.01 -5.54 -5.60
N LEU A 22 -29.29 -5.26 -5.37
CA LEU A 22 -30.01 -4.22 -6.09
C LEU A 22 -29.44 -2.81 -5.86
N LEU A 23 -28.93 -2.51 -4.65
CA LEU A 23 -28.26 -1.23 -4.38
C LEU A 23 -27.05 -1.04 -5.28
N HIS A 24 -26.20 -2.05 -5.39
CA HIS A 24 -25.00 -2.03 -6.23
C HIS A 24 -25.38 -1.74 -7.70
N VAL A 25 -26.42 -2.40 -8.21
CA VAL A 25 -26.91 -2.19 -9.59
C VAL A 25 -27.48 -0.76 -9.75
N CYS A 26 -28.33 -0.29 -8.84
CA CYS A 26 -28.86 1.08 -8.89
C CYS A 26 -27.73 2.13 -8.92
N LEU A 27 -26.71 1.98 -8.06
CA LEU A 27 -25.57 2.89 -8.03
C LEU A 27 -24.77 2.83 -9.34
N SER A 28 -24.59 1.64 -9.94
CA SER A 28 -23.88 1.49 -11.21
C SER A 28 -24.61 2.14 -12.39
N LEU A 29 -25.91 2.31 -12.29
CA LEU A 29 -26.75 3.01 -13.27
C LEU A 29 -26.84 4.53 -13.00
N GLY A 30 -26.21 5.03 -11.93
CA GLY A 30 -26.18 6.44 -11.57
C GLY A 30 -27.38 6.93 -10.76
N PHE A 31 -28.21 6.04 -10.19
CA PHE A 31 -29.31 6.45 -9.33
C PHE A 31 -28.81 7.04 -8.01
N ASN A 32 -29.41 8.14 -7.60
CA ASN A 32 -29.20 8.75 -6.29
C ASN A 32 -29.99 7.97 -5.21
N LEU A 33 -29.40 6.92 -4.68
CA LEU A 33 -30.03 6.10 -3.65
C LEU A 33 -29.18 6.15 -2.37
N PRO A 34 -29.71 6.69 -1.26
CA PRO A 34 -28.92 6.87 -0.04
C PRO A 34 -28.64 5.54 0.65
N TYR A 35 -27.48 5.46 1.32
CA TYR A 35 -27.04 4.27 2.05
C TYR A 35 -25.99 4.64 3.10
N PHE A 36 -25.80 3.78 4.14
CA PHE A 36 -24.70 3.92 5.11
C PHE A 36 -23.97 2.61 5.38
N CYS A 37 -24.67 1.53 5.75
CA CYS A 37 -24.03 0.30 6.22
C CYS A 37 -23.38 -0.53 5.11
N TRP A 38 -23.82 -0.38 3.86
CA TRP A 38 -23.20 -1.05 2.72
C TRP A 38 -21.88 -0.38 2.34
N HIS A 39 -20.90 -1.22 1.95
CA HIS A 39 -19.64 -0.80 1.38
C HIS A 39 -19.17 -1.87 0.38
N PRO A 40 -18.60 -1.54 -0.79
CA PRO A 40 -18.22 -2.54 -1.79
C PRO A 40 -17.31 -3.64 -1.27
N ALA A 41 -16.31 -3.29 -0.44
CA ALA A 41 -15.38 -4.24 0.14
C ALA A 41 -15.92 -4.96 1.40
N LEU A 42 -16.88 -4.35 2.13
CA LEU A 42 -17.44 -4.91 3.37
C LEU A 42 -18.83 -5.50 3.17
N HIS A 43 -19.39 -5.38 1.97
CA HIS A 43 -20.72 -5.91 1.61
C HIS A 43 -21.88 -5.36 2.45
N SER A 44 -22.94 -6.14 2.62
CA SER A 44 -24.19 -5.70 3.26
C SER A 44 -24.40 -6.32 4.62
N VAL A 45 -25.07 -5.57 5.51
CA VAL A 45 -25.54 -6.04 6.82
C VAL A 45 -27.00 -5.62 7.10
N GLY A 46 -27.56 -4.71 6.29
CA GLY A 46 -28.95 -4.28 6.40
C GLY A 46 -29.29 -3.44 7.64
N ALA A 47 -28.30 -2.92 8.37
CA ALA A 47 -28.50 -2.23 9.66
C ALA A 47 -29.16 -0.84 9.53
N CYS A 48 -28.76 -0.01 8.55
CA CYS A 48 -29.14 1.41 8.50
C CYS A 48 -30.51 1.68 7.89
N ARG A 49 -31.09 0.74 7.14
CA ARG A 49 -32.41 0.87 6.46
C ARG A 49 -32.54 2.05 5.49
N GLN A 50 -31.49 2.75 5.16
CA GLN A 50 -31.52 3.97 4.35
C GLN A 50 -31.74 3.71 2.86
N CYS A 51 -31.38 2.53 2.34
CA CYS A 51 -31.48 2.19 0.92
C CYS A 51 -32.84 1.59 0.51
N ALA A 52 -33.93 2.06 1.12
CA ALA A 52 -35.28 1.59 0.86
C ALA A 52 -35.73 1.95 -0.56
N VAL A 53 -36.30 0.95 -1.26
CA VAL A 53 -36.95 1.08 -2.57
C VAL A 53 -38.27 0.33 -2.54
N LYS A 54 -39.15 0.60 -3.47
CA LYS A 54 -40.42 -0.14 -3.61
C LYS A 54 -40.26 -1.24 -4.65
N LEU A 55 -40.51 -2.47 -4.25
CA LEU A 55 -40.47 -3.65 -5.12
C LEU A 55 -41.88 -4.05 -5.48
N TYR A 56 -42.16 -4.17 -6.77
CA TYR A 56 -43.42 -4.62 -7.33
C TYR A 56 -43.29 -6.05 -7.82
N ARG A 57 -44.37 -6.83 -7.75
CA ARG A 57 -44.41 -8.19 -8.25
C ARG A 57 -44.25 -8.25 -9.77
N ASP A 58 -44.93 -7.33 -10.47
CA ASP A 58 -44.89 -7.15 -11.93
C ASP A 58 -45.33 -5.71 -12.28
N ALA A 59 -45.40 -5.37 -13.57
CA ALA A 59 -45.75 -4.05 -14.07
C ALA A 59 -47.18 -3.60 -13.75
N ASN A 60 -48.08 -4.52 -13.36
CA ASN A 60 -49.47 -4.23 -13.03
C ASN A 60 -49.72 -4.15 -11.51
N ASP A 61 -48.72 -4.47 -10.72
CA ASP A 61 -48.82 -4.38 -9.27
C ASP A 61 -48.78 -2.90 -8.82
N THR A 62 -49.88 -2.42 -8.24
CA THR A 62 -50.03 -1.04 -7.75
C THR A 62 -49.68 -0.90 -6.27
N ARG A 63 -49.53 -2.01 -5.54
CA ARG A 63 -49.27 -1.98 -4.10
C ARG A 63 -47.78 -1.97 -3.80
N GLY A 64 -47.02 -2.91 -4.37
CA GLY A 64 -45.65 -3.08 -4.09
C GLY A 64 -45.34 -3.32 -2.60
N ARG A 65 -44.08 -3.41 -2.24
CA ARG A 65 -43.58 -3.46 -0.86
C ARG A 65 -42.23 -2.78 -0.71
N ILE A 66 -42.00 -2.11 0.43
CA ILE A 66 -40.69 -1.54 0.76
C ILE A 66 -39.69 -2.69 1.03
N VAL A 67 -38.56 -2.62 0.35
CA VAL A 67 -37.41 -3.52 0.55
C VAL A 67 -36.13 -2.71 0.69
N MET A 68 -35.13 -3.31 1.36
CA MET A 68 -33.79 -2.73 1.45
C MET A 68 -32.98 -3.21 0.25
N SER A 69 -32.65 -2.30 -0.67
CA SER A 69 -31.97 -2.66 -1.92
C SER A 69 -30.61 -3.34 -1.68
N CYS A 70 -29.89 -2.98 -0.60
CA CYS A 70 -28.62 -3.65 -0.24
C CYS A 70 -28.79 -5.11 0.20
N MET A 71 -30.01 -5.54 0.55
CA MET A 71 -30.35 -6.91 0.98
C MET A 71 -31.24 -7.64 -0.04
N THR A 72 -31.40 -7.09 -1.24
CA THR A 72 -32.29 -7.63 -2.28
C THR A 72 -31.46 -8.15 -3.45
N PRO A 73 -31.54 -9.45 -3.79
CA PRO A 73 -30.91 -10.00 -4.98
C PRO A 73 -31.58 -9.47 -6.26
N VAL A 74 -30.80 -9.33 -7.32
CA VAL A 74 -31.31 -8.91 -8.63
C VAL A 74 -31.80 -10.12 -9.40
N THR A 75 -33.02 -10.04 -9.93
CA THR A 75 -33.62 -11.11 -10.74
C THR A 75 -34.17 -10.55 -12.05
N SER A 76 -34.17 -11.39 -13.11
CA SER A 76 -34.73 -10.97 -14.40
C SER A 76 -36.22 -10.66 -14.29
N GLY A 77 -36.68 -9.58 -14.93
CA GLY A 77 -38.05 -9.13 -14.88
C GLY A 77 -38.44 -8.35 -13.62
N MET A 78 -37.46 -8.11 -12.69
CA MET A 78 -37.71 -7.34 -11.47
C MET A 78 -38.21 -5.92 -11.81
N CYS A 79 -39.28 -5.48 -11.12
CA CYS A 79 -39.85 -4.15 -11.23
C CYS A 79 -39.67 -3.40 -9.89
N VAL A 80 -38.95 -2.30 -9.90
CA VAL A 80 -38.66 -1.51 -8.69
C VAL A 80 -38.87 -0.01 -8.96
N SER A 81 -39.20 0.75 -7.89
CA SER A 81 -39.15 2.20 -7.94
C SER A 81 -38.24 2.76 -6.84
N VAL A 82 -37.29 3.59 -7.26
CA VAL A 82 -36.44 4.43 -6.40
C VAL A 82 -37.19 5.71 -6.00
N GLU A 83 -38.01 6.26 -6.91
CA GLU A 83 -38.69 7.52 -6.74
C GLU A 83 -40.10 7.38 -6.18
N ASP A 84 -40.56 6.18 -5.86
CA ASP A 84 -41.87 5.98 -5.22
C ASP A 84 -42.04 6.85 -3.96
N PRO A 85 -43.18 7.58 -3.80
CA PRO A 85 -43.39 8.49 -2.69
C PRO A 85 -43.26 7.84 -1.29
N GLU A 86 -43.73 6.59 -1.13
CA GLU A 86 -43.64 5.86 0.13
C GLU A 86 -42.18 5.51 0.45
N ALA A 87 -41.37 5.04 -0.55
CA ALA A 87 -39.97 4.77 -0.39
C ALA A 87 -39.20 6.05 -0.04
N ARG A 88 -39.49 7.18 -0.71
CA ARG A 88 -38.86 8.47 -0.40
C ARG A 88 -39.22 8.95 1.01
N SER A 89 -40.49 8.86 1.41
CA SER A 89 -40.93 9.22 2.76
C SER A 89 -40.24 8.34 3.82
N PHE A 90 -40.12 7.04 3.56
CA PHE A 90 -39.43 6.12 4.44
C PHE A 90 -37.96 6.53 4.63
N ARG A 91 -37.22 6.82 3.55
CA ARG A 91 -35.82 7.28 3.61
C ARG A 91 -35.67 8.58 4.39
N GLY A 92 -36.60 9.54 4.18
CA GLY A 92 -36.63 10.79 4.97
C GLY A 92 -36.85 10.55 6.46
N SER A 93 -37.78 9.64 6.81
CA SER A 93 -38.05 9.26 8.21
C SER A 93 -36.84 8.59 8.88
N ILE A 94 -36.10 7.72 8.16
CA ILE A 94 -34.84 7.12 8.67
C ILE A 94 -33.79 8.21 8.92
N THR A 95 -33.64 9.18 8.01
CA THR A 95 -32.72 10.31 8.24
C THR A 95 -33.14 11.11 9.49
N GLU A 96 -34.42 11.39 9.70
CA GLU A 96 -34.90 12.06 10.91
C GLU A 96 -34.53 11.26 12.17
N LEU A 97 -34.73 9.94 12.17
CA LEU A 97 -34.38 9.08 13.31
C LEU A 97 -32.88 9.09 13.60
N LEU A 98 -32.01 9.12 12.58
CA LEU A 98 -30.57 9.27 12.77
C LEU A 98 -30.23 10.61 13.43
N MET A 99 -30.91 11.69 13.05
CA MET A 99 -30.70 13.03 13.62
C MET A 99 -31.21 13.19 15.05
N VAL A 100 -31.96 12.25 15.58
CA VAL A 100 -32.45 12.28 16.96
C VAL A 100 -31.31 12.41 17.97
N ASN A 101 -30.31 11.58 17.88
CA ASN A 101 -29.11 11.59 18.75
C ASN A 101 -27.90 12.26 18.15
N HIS A 102 -27.75 12.27 16.82
CA HIS A 102 -26.61 12.88 16.16
C HIS A 102 -26.45 14.36 16.52
N PRO A 103 -25.28 14.84 17.00
CA PRO A 103 -25.09 16.26 17.33
C PRO A 103 -25.03 17.10 16.06
N HIS A 104 -25.50 18.35 16.15
CA HIS A 104 -25.45 19.32 15.05
C HIS A 104 -24.19 20.19 15.18
N ASP A 105 -23.03 19.57 15.32
CA ASP A 105 -21.72 20.20 15.52
C ASP A 105 -20.84 20.22 14.25
N CYS A 106 -21.48 20.17 13.05
CA CYS A 106 -20.76 20.17 11.78
C CYS A 106 -19.71 21.29 11.61
N PRO A 107 -19.94 22.52 12.14
CA PRO A 107 -18.91 23.56 12.07
C PRO A 107 -17.58 23.22 12.76
N ILE A 108 -17.62 22.42 13.82
CA ILE A 108 -16.45 21.98 14.59
C ILE A 108 -16.09 20.51 14.37
N CYS A 109 -16.92 19.76 13.65
CA CYS A 109 -16.66 18.37 13.29
C CYS A 109 -15.61 18.29 12.18
N ASP A 110 -14.54 17.51 12.36
CA ASP A 110 -13.47 17.39 11.38
C ASP A 110 -13.93 16.79 10.04
N GLU A 111 -15.03 16.01 10.03
CA GLU A 111 -15.68 15.47 8.82
C GLU A 111 -16.60 16.48 8.14
N GLY A 112 -16.86 17.64 8.73
CA GLY A 112 -17.74 18.65 8.18
C GLY A 112 -17.31 19.14 6.80
N GLY A 113 -18.23 19.07 5.81
CA GLY A 113 -17.96 19.42 4.41
C GLY A 113 -17.55 18.25 3.50
N GLU A 114 -17.25 17.08 4.08
CA GLU A 114 -17.03 15.84 3.33
C GLU A 114 -17.77 14.63 3.94
N CYS A 115 -18.73 14.90 4.79
CA CYS A 115 -19.50 13.92 5.56
C CYS A 115 -20.55 13.21 4.70
N HIS A 116 -20.53 11.87 4.72
CA HIS A 116 -21.52 11.08 3.99
C HIS A 116 -22.95 11.28 4.54
N LEU A 117 -23.08 11.46 5.86
CA LEU A 117 -24.38 11.77 6.46
C LEU A 117 -24.94 13.10 5.99
N GLN A 118 -24.12 14.15 5.82
CA GLN A 118 -24.57 15.41 5.24
C GLN A 118 -25.11 15.23 3.82
N ASP A 119 -24.38 14.51 2.96
CA ASP A 119 -24.82 14.25 1.59
C ASP A 119 -26.14 13.46 1.55
N MET A 120 -26.25 12.40 2.36
CA MET A 120 -27.46 11.58 2.38
C MET A 120 -28.67 12.34 2.96
N THR A 121 -28.45 13.25 3.89
CA THR A 121 -29.49 14.15 4.40
C THR A 121 -30.03 15.04 3.29
N VAL A 122 -29.17 15.65 2.50
CA VAL A 122 -29.55 16.45 1.32
C VAL A 122 -30.25 15.58 0.28
N MET A 123 -29.73 14.39 -0.01
CA MET A 123 -30.31 13.45 -0.98
C MET A 123 -31.75 13.04 -0.62
N THR A 124 -32.04 12.86 0.66
CA THR A 124 -33.38 12.52 1.12
C THR A 124 -34.34 13.71 1.19
N GLY A 125 -33.84 14.94 1.06
CA GLY A 125 -34.65 16.17 1.17
C GLY A 125 -35.18 16.45 2.58
N HIS A 126 -34.57 15.82 3.61
CA HIS A 126 -35.03 15.96 4.98
C HIS A 126 -34.55 17.30 5.58
N THR A 127 -35.46 18.16 6.08
CA THR A 127 -35.13 19.52 6.54
C THR A 127 -35.58 19.82 7.95
N TYR A 128 -36.31 18.92 8.62
CA TYR A 128 -36.88 19.16 9.94
C TYR A 128 -36.75 17.93 10.85
N ARG A 129 -37.01 18.18 12.15
CA ARG A 129 -37.07 17.16 13.20
C ARG A 129 -38.31 17.33 14.05
N ARG A 130 -39.13 16.30 14.11
CA ARG A 130 -40.39 16.31 14.91
C ARG A 130 -40.15 16.05 16.38
N TYR A 131 -39.10 15.32 16.74
CA TYR A 131 -38.83 14.91 18.11
C TYR A 131 -37.88 15.88 18.83
N ARG A 132 -38.21 16.18 20.10
CA ARG A 132 -37.39 17.04 20.97
C ARG A 132 -37.19 16.36 22.32
N PHE A 133 -36.01 15.87 22.55
CA PHE A 133 -35.58 15.30 23.83
C PHE A 133 -34.06 15.42 23.97
N THR A 134 -33.56 15.14 25.21
CA THR A 134 -32.14 15.18 25.50
C THR A 134 -31.41 14.10 24.69
N LYS A 135 -30.40 14.52 23.94
CA LYS A 135 -29.54 13.59 23.17
C LYS A 135 -28.71 12.77 24.13
N ARG A 136 -28.43 11.52 23.74
CA ARG A 136 -27.49 10.69 24.45
C ARG A 136 -26.07 11.25 24.38
N THR A 137 -25.33 11.05 25.45
CA THR A 137 -23.90 11.42 25.53
C THR A 137 -23.08 10.21 25.89
N HIS A 138 -22.06 9.96 25.11
CA HIS A 138 -21.07 8.91 25.32
C HIS A 138 -19.72 9.54 25.65
N ARG A 139 -18.90 8.82 26.43
CA ARG A 139 -17.52 9.16 26.65
C ARG A 139 -16.73 8.88 25.37
N ASN A 140 -15.80 9.75 25.02
CA ASN A 140 -14.80 9.52 24.01
C ASN A 140 -13.60 8.78 24.60
N GLN A 141 -12.85 8.05 23.77
CA GLN A 141 -11.65 7.32 24.16
C GLN A 141 -10.41 7.92 23.49
N ASP A 142 -9.26 7.80 24.15
CA ASP A 142 -7.97 7.91 23.45
C ASP A 142 -7.68 6.56 22.76
N LEU A 143 -7.56 6.60 21.42
CA LEU A 143 -7.29 5.44 20.58
C LEU A 143 -5.87 5.46 19.97
N GLY A 144 -4.96 6.20 20.60
CA GLY A 144 -3.57 6.28 20.21
C GLY A 144 -3.23 7.47 19.29
N PRO A 145 -2.10 7.44 18.58
CA PRO A 145 -1.55 8.62 17.93
C PRO A 145 -2.27 9.03 16.64
N PHE A 146 -3.07 8.14 16.03
CA PHE A 146 -3.60 8.35 14.69
C PHE A 146 -5.04 8.85 14.66
N LEU A 147 -5.86 8.38 15.57
CA LEU A 147 -7.31 8.56 15.54
C LEU A 147 -7.82 9.46 16.64
N ASN A 148 -8.71 10.36 16.27
CA ASN A 148 -9.60 11.05 17.18
C ASN A 148 -10.95 10.31 17.23
N HIS A 149 -11.56 10.22 18.40
CA HIS A 149 -12.80 9.49 18.66
C HIS A 149 -13.87 10.40 19.24
N GLU A 150 -15.04 10.51 18.54
CA GLU A 150 -16.19 11.32 18.93
C GLU A 150 -17.46 10.47 18.86
N MET A 151 -17.67 9.62 19.85
CA MET A 151 -18.71 8.59 19.83
C MET A 151 -20.12 9.13 19.65
N ASN A 152 -20.42 10.34 20.11
CA ASN A 152 -21.75 10.96 19.96
C ASN A 152 -22.20 11.14 18.50
N ARG A 153 -21.29 11.12 17.55
CA ARG A 153 -21.54 11.24 16.09
C ARG A 153 -21.92 9.92 15.44
N CYS A 154 -22.00 8.83 16.21
CA CYS A 154 -22.25 7.50 15.67
C CYS A 154 -23.72 7.33 15.22
N ILE A 155 -23.92 6.73 14.05
CA ILE A 155 -25.21 6.35 13.47
C ILE A 155 -25.40 4.82 13.45
N GLN A 156 -24.59 4.07 14.18
CA GLN A 156 -24.70 2.61 14.35
C GLN A 156 -24.73 1.84 13.03
N CYS A 157 -23.90 2.21 12.06
CA CYS A 157 -23.81 1.55 10.76
C CYS A 157 -22.94 0.28 10.74
N TYR A 158 -22.18 0.02 11.80
CA TYR A 158 -21.29 -1.14 11.98
C TYR A 158 -20.13 -1.26 10.97
N ARG A 159 -19.87 -0.28 10.13
CA ARG A 159 -18.75 -0.36 9.17
C ARG A 159 -17.40 -0.46 9.86
N CYS A 160 -17.19 0.27 10.98
CA CYS A 160 -15.93 0.31 11.71
C CYS A 160 -15.50 -1.09 12.20
N VAL A 161 -16.35 -1.78 12.93
CA VAL A 161 -16.03 -3.13 13.46
C VAL A 161 -15.96 -4.18 12.36
N ARG A 162 -16.80 -4.09 11.32
CA ARG A 162 -16.73 -4.98 10.16
C ARG A 162 -15.43 -4.80 9.38
N PHE A 163 -14.93 -3.58 9.23
CA PHE A 163 -13.61 -3.35 8.67
C PHE A 163 -12.51 -3.84 9.61
N TYR A 164 -12.46 -3.28 10.82
CA TYR A 164 -11.34 -3.45 11.72
C TYR A 164 -11.15 -4.91 12.17
N ARG A 165 -12.23 -5.53 12.65
CA ARG A 165 -12.22 -6.91 13.13
C ARG A 165 -12.34 -7.92 11.99
N ASP A 166 -13.41 -7.81 11.19
CA ASP A 166 -13.80 -8.88 10.28
C ASP A 166 -12.97 -8.88 8.98
N TYR A 167 -12.55 -7.71 8.49
CA TYR A 167 -11.76 -7.57 7.28
C TYR A 167 -10.26 -7.51 7.57
N ALA A 168 -9.83 -6.64 8.49
CA ALA A 168 -8.43 -6.39 8.79
C ALA A 168 -7.85 -7.29 9.90
N GLY A 169 -8.68 -7.96 10.71
CA GLY A 169 -8.24 -8.92 11.74
C GLY A 169 -7.83 -8.30 13.07
N GLY A 170 -8.13 -7.02 13.31
CA GLY A 170 -7.91 -6.37 14.59
C GLY A 170 -8.77 -6.97 15.70
N ARG A 171 -8.30 -6.94 16.93
CA ARG A 171 -8.96 -7.63 18.07
C ARG A 171 -9.41 -6.70 19.19
N ASP A 172 -9.08 -5.43 19.13
CA ASP A 172 -9.19 -4.46 20.21
C ASP A 172 -10.19 -3.32 19.94
N LEU A 173 -11.03 -3.44 18.90
CA LEU A 173 -12.17 -2.56 18.62
C LEU A 173 -13.43 -3.39 18.41
N GLU A 174 -14.46 -3.14 19.23
CA GLU A 174 -15.72 -3.90 19.21
C GLU A 174 -16.94 -3.01 19.32
N ALA A 175 -18.11 -3.58 19.03
CA ALA A 175 -19.40 -3.03 19.40
C ALA A 175 -19.79 -3.56 20.79
N GLN A 176 -19.94 -2.67 21.75
CA GLN A 176 -20.26 -2.97 23.14
C GLN A 176 -21.67 -2.48 23.49
N GLY A 177 -22.29 -3.10 24.48
CA GLY A 177 -23.64 -2.76 24.90
C GLY A 177 -24.74 -3.31 23.99
N TRP A 178 -25.99 -2.91 24.24
CA TRP A 178 -27.16 -3.39 23.52
C TRP A 178 -28.25 -2.32 23.42
N HIS A 179 -29.29 -2.62 22.63
CA HIS A 179 -30.40 -1.74 22.34
C HIS A 179 -29.96 -0.36 21.83
N ASP A 180 -30.33 0.65 22.55
CA ASP A 180 -30.07 2.04 22.22
C ASP A 180 -28.77 2.58 22.82
N ASN A 181 -28.02 1.75 23.56
CA ASN A 181 -26.74 2.10 24.20
C ASN A 181 -25.55 1.34 23.59
N VAL A 182 -25.51 1.25 22.27
CA VAL A 182 -24.39 0.62 21.57
C VAL A 182 -23.21 1.59 21.48
N TYR A 183 -22.04 1.12 21.89
CA TYR A 183 -20.78 1.84 21.89
C TYR A 183 -19.75 1.15 20.99
N PHE A 184 -19.03 1.89 20.19
CA PHE A 184 -17.99 1.38 19.31
C PHE A 184 -16.62 1.89 19.79
N GLY A 185 -15.82 1.02 20.33
CA GLY A 185 -14.51 1.38 20.92
C GLY A 185 -13.77 0.17 21.48
N ARG A 186 -12.70 0.46 22.21
CA ARG A 186 -11.97 -0.51 23.04
C ARG A 186 -12.69 -0.71 24.38
N GLN A 187 -12.30 -1.74 25.12
CA GLN A 187 -12.77 -1.92 26.50
C GLN A 187 -12.23 -0.81 27.42
N THR A 188 -10.98 -0.41 27.19
CA THR A 188 -10.29 0.69 27.90
C THR A 188 -9.61 1.60 26.90
N ASP A 189 -9.23 2.81 27.32
CA ASP A 189 -8.40 3.71 26.54
C ASP A 189 -7.08 3.03 26.15
N GLY A 190 -6.55 3.31 24.98
CA GLY A 190 -5.29 2.77 24.50
C GLY A 190 -5.21 2.73 22.96
N THR A 191 -4.02 2.60 22.46
CA THR A 191 -3.75 2.57 21.03
C THR A 191 -4.42 1.37 20.36
N LEU A 192 -5.08 1.59 19.23
CA LEU A 192 -5.52 0.51 18.34
C LEU A 192 -4.30 -0.16 17.72
N GLU A 193 -4.17 -1.47 17.91
CA GLU A 193 -2.93 -2.20 17.60
C GLU A 193 -2.78 -2.54 16.12
N ASN A 194 -3.89 -2.74 15.41
CA ASN A 194 -3.88 -3.15 14.02
C ASN A 194 -3.37 -2.01 13.10
N GLU A 195 -2.46 -2.33 12.19
CA GLU A 195 -1.76 -1.39 11.31
C GLU A 195 -2.62 -0.83 10.17
N PHE A 196 -3.92 -1.11 10.21
CA PHE A 196 -4.91 -0.55 9.29
C PHE A 196 -5.93 0.34 9.99
N SER A 197 -5.70 0.70 11.24
CA SER A 197 -6.64 1.46 12.08
C SER A 197 -7.07 2.79 11.43
N GLY A 198 -6.19 3.48 10.74
CA GLY A 198 -6.45 4.73 10.04
C GLY A 198 -7.54 4.66 8.96
N ASN A 199 -7.87 3.46 8.44
CA ASN A 199 -8.99 3.33 7.51
C ASN A 199 -10.36 3.55 8.18
N LEU A 200 -10.44 3.52 9.50
CA LEU A 200 -11.65 3.87 10.22
C LEU A 200 -12.13 5.28 9.88
N VAL A 201 -11.22 6.21 9.57
CA VAL A 201 -11.52 7.57 9.11
C VAL A 201 -12.31 7.56 7.79
N GLU A 202 -11.97 6.64 6.87
CA GLU A 202 -12.60 6.59 5.55
C GLU A 202 -13.80 5.64 5.46
N VAL A 203 -13.88 4.62 6.32
CA VAL A 203 -15.05 3.72 6.33
C VAL A 203 -16.18 4.25 7.20
N CYS A 204 -15.89 5.10 8.19
CA CYS A 204 -16.90 5.74 9.00
C CYS A 204 -17.67 6.78 8.15
N PRO A 205 -19.01 6.71 8.06
CA PRO A 205 -19.77 7.66 7.26
C PRO A 205 -20.02 9.01 7.97
N THR A 206 -19.47 9.20 9.16
CA THR A 206 -19.64 10.39 10.01
C THR A 206 -18.33 10.68 10.75
N GLY A 207 -18.23 11.77 11.46
CA GLY A 207 -17.05 12.20 12.20
C GLY A 207 -16.81 11.50 13.54
N VAL A 208 -17.11 10.19 13.67
CA VAL A 208 -16.77 9.41 14.88
C VAL A 208 -15.27 9.16 14.94
N PHE A 209 -14.71 8.67 13.84
CA PHE A 209 -13.27 8.45 13.68
C PHE A 209 -12.74 9.46 12.68
N THR A 210 -11.84 10.34 13.11
CA THR A 210 -11.22 11.36 12.26
C THR A 210 -9.71 11.37 12.43
N ASP A 211 -8.98 11.94 11.47
CA ASP A 211 -7.53 12.04 11.53
C ASP A 211 -7.10 12.97 12.67
N LYS A 212 -6.37 12.43 13.64
CA LYS A 212 -5.81 13.21 14.74
C LYS A 212 -4.79 14.25 14.25
N THR A 213 -4.01 13.89 13.24
CA THR A 213 -3.01 14.76 12.59
C THR A 213 -3.67 15.93 11.82
N LEU A 214 -4.78 15.70 11.09
CA LEU A 214 -5.52 16.76 10.41
C LEU A 214 -6.15 17.73 11.40
N ARG A 215 -6.72 17.21 12.48
CA ARG A 215 -7.40 18.02 13.52
C ARG A 215 -6.51 19.11 14.11
N GLU A 216 -5.22 18.86 14.26
CA GLU A 216 -4.24 19.83 14.77
C GLU A 216 -4.15 21.11 13.91
N HIS A 217 -4.58 21.04 12.65
CA HIS A 217 -4.45 22.12 11.69
C HIS A 217 -5.75 22.87 11.40
N TYR A 218 -6.89 22.42 11.92
CA TYR A 218 -8.20 23.01 11.68
C TYR A 218 -8.47 23.35 10.20
N THR A 219 -8.27 22.36 9.33
CA THR A 219 -8.33 22.51 7.88
C THR A 219 -9.50 21.73 7.30
N ARG A 220 -10.19 22.29 6.28
CA ARG A 220 -11.26 21.63 5.55
C ARG A 220 -10.78 21.08 4.22
N LYS A 221 -11.51 20.15 3.62
CA LYS A 221 -11.09 19.51 2.36
C LYS A 221 -10.90 20.51 1.20
N TRP A 222 -11.72 21.55 1.15
CA TRP A 222 -11.61 22.59 0.12
C TRP A 222 -10.45 23.57 0.34
N ASP A 223 -9.84 23.55 1.50
CA ASP A 223 -8.62 24.28 1.77
C ASP A 223 -7.36 23.55 1.27
N LEU A 224 -7.48 22.27 0.91
CA LEU A 224 -6.35 21.43 0.58
C LEU A 224 -6.07 21.42 -0.92
N GLN A 225 -4.84 21.68 -1.29
CA GLN A 225 -4.29 21.33 -2.59
C GLN A 225 -4.02 19.83 -2.63
N THR A 226 -4.38 19.15 -3.71
CA THR A 226 -4.22 17.70 -3.86
C THR A 226 -3.76 17.35 -5.27
N ALA A 227 -3.03 16.25 -5.41
CA ALA A 227 -2.66 15.66 -6.69
C ALA A 227 -2.70 14.13 -6.60
N PRO A 228 -2.81 13.40 -7.73
CA PRO A 228 -2.61 11.95 -7.74
C PRO A 228 -1.19 11.62 -7.32
N SER A 229 -1.04 10.73 -6.34
CA SER A 229 0.28 10.32 -5.83
C SER A 229 0.34 8.83 -5.53
N ILE A 230 1.55 8.34 -5.29
CA ILE A 230 1.85 6.95 -4.97
C ILE A 230 2.59 6.92 -3.63
N CYS A 231 2.24 5.97 -2.78
CA CYS A 231 2.91 5.76 -1.50
C CYS A 231 4.35 5.27 -1.72
N THR A 232 5.30 5.87 -0.98
CA THR A 232 6.75 5.57 -1.10
C THR A 232 7.30 4.64 -0.02
N HIS A 233 6.45 4.08 0.86
CA HIS A 233 6.94 3.36 2.04
C HIS A 233 7.08 1.84 1.86
N CYS A 234 6.68 1.28 0.71
CA CYS A 234 6.96 -0.11 0.31
C CYS A 234 6.64 -0.33 -1.18
N ALA A 235 7.03 -1.48 -1.71
CA ALA A 235 6.91 -1.80 -3.13
C ALA A 235 5.49 -2.10 -3.63
N VAL A 236 4.45 -2.04 -2.80
CA VAL A 236 3.06 -2.29 -3.25
C VAL A 236 2.57 -1.23 -4.24
N GLY A 237 3.01 0.02 -4.08
CA GLY A 237 2.61 1.11 -4.98
C GLY A 237 1.18 1.61 -4.74
N CYS A 238 0.73 1.67 -3.48
CA CYS A 238 -0.60 2.15 -3.12
C CYS A 238 -0.86 3.57 -3.63
N ASN A 239 -2.02 3.78 -4.22
CA ASN A 239 -2.45 5.09 -4.72
C ASN A 239 -2.96 5.96 -3.58
N THR A 240 -2.52 7.21 -3.54
CA THR A 240 -2.80 8.16 -2.45
C THR A 240 -3.28 9.52 -2.96
N ILE A 241 -3.94 10.26 -2.06
CA ILE A 241 -4.35 11.65 -2.24
C ILE A 241 -3.72 12.45 -1.09
N PRO A 242 -2.51 12.95 -1.26
CA PRO A 242 -1.92 13.90 -0.30
C PRO A 242 -2.67 15.23 -0.35
N GLY A 243 -2.90 15.82 0.81
CA GLY A 243 -3.55 17.11 0.95
C GLY A 243 -2.61 18.11 1.63
N GLU A 244 -2.30 19.19 0.93
CA GLU A 244 -1.39 20.23 1.35
C GLU A 244 -2.14 21.55 1.56
N ARG A 245 -1.62 22.40 2.47
CA ARG A 245 -1.98 23.81 2.60
C ARG A 245 -0.76 24.64 3.04
N SER A 246 -0.45 25.66 2.26
CA SER A 246 0.63 26.62 2.56
C SER A 246 2.00 25.96 2.77
N GLY A 247 2.36 25.01 1.92
CA GLY A 247 3.65 24.31 1.95
C GLY A 247 3.75 23.20 3.01
N THR A 248 2.63 22.79 3.62
CA THR A 248 2.60 21.76 4.68
C THR A 248 1.58 20.70 4.37
N LEU A 249 2.00 19.44 4.31
CA LEU A 249 1.09 18.32 4.22
C LEU A 249 0.24 18.21 5.50
N ARG A 250 -1.06 17.99 5.32
CA ARG A 250 -2.02 17.94 6.40
C ARG A 250 -2.61 16.54 6.61
N ARG A 251 -2.77 15.77 5.54
CA ARG A 251 -3.26 14.37 5.56
C ARG A 251 -2.91 13.63 4.28
N ILE A 252 -3.02 12.32 4.33
CA ILE A 252 -3.05 11.44 3.15
C ILE A 252 -4.33 10.61 3.19
N ARG A 253 -5.08 10.58 2.08
CA ARG A 253 -6.25 9.72 1.88
C ARG A 253 -6.01 8.67 0.81
N THR A 254 -6.85 7.63 0.83
CA THR A 254 -6.82 6.59 -0.20
C THR A 254 -7.34 7.15 -1.53
N ARG A 255 -6.58 6.95 -2.59
CA ARG A 255 -7.04 7.05 -3.98
C ARG A 255 -7.34 5.63 -4.46
N PHE A 256 -8.58 5.40 -4.91
CA PHE A 256 -8.99 4.07 -5.34
C PHE A 256 -8.16 3.57 -6.53
N ASN A 257 -7.66 2.34 -6.43
CA ASN A 257 -7.10 1.59 -7.55
C ASN A 257 -7.46 0.11 -7.38
N GLY A 258 -8.35 -0.39 -8.26
CA GLY A 258 -8.91 -1.73 -8.15
C GLY A 258 -7.90 -2.86 -8.27
N ASP A 259 -6.75 -2.63 -8.92
CA ASP A 259 -5.71 -3.63 -9.10
C ASP A 259 -4.66 -3.63 -7.97
N VAL A 260 -4.50 -2.50 -7.25
CA VAL A 260 -3.42 -2.31 -6.27
C VAL A 260 -3.93 -2.27 -4.83
N ASN A 261 -4.53 -1.18 -4.39
CA ASN A 261 -4.90 -0.99 -2.97
C ASN A 261 -6.40 -0.95 -2.70
N GLY A 262 -7.24 -1.05 -3.73
CA GLY A 262 -8.69 -0.94 -3.58
C GLY A 262 -9.06 0.34 -2.82
N TYR A 263 -9.70 0.18 -1.69
CA TYR A 263 -10.21 1.29 -0.85
C TYR A 263 -9.34 1.62 0.36
N PHE A 264 -8.21 0.94 0.57
CA PHE A 264 -7.51 0.95 1.85
C PHE A 264 -6.03 1.33 1.73
N LEU A 265 -5.47 1.85 2.84
CA LEU A 265 -4.06 2.08 3.08
C LEU A 265 -3.64 1.46 4.42
N CYS A 266 -2.37 1.11 4.58
CA CYS A 266 -1.83 0.86 5.92
C CYS A 266 -1.54 2.19 6.64
N ASP A 267 -1.44 2.16 7.96
CA ASP A 267 -1.24 3.36 8.78
C ASP A 267 0.11 4.02 8.52
N ARG A 268 1.14 3.24 8.17
CA ARG A 268 2.42 3.78 7.68
C ARG A 268 2.21 4.63 6.42
N GLY A 269 1.48 4.14 5.42
CA GLY A 269 1.20 4.86 4.18
C GLY A 269 0.32 6.10 4.37
N ARG A 270 -0.53 6.09 5.42
CA ARG A 270 -1.44 7.19 5.73
C ARG A 270 -0.78 8.28 6.57
N TYR A 271 0.05 7.93 7.55
CA TYR A 271 0.59 8.84 8.57
C TYR A 271 2.10 9.04 8.49
N GLY A 272 2.79 8.33 7.60
CA GLY A 272 4.25 8.38 7.45
C GLY A 272 4.78 9.60 6.67
N TYR A 273 4.05 10.69 6.54
CA TYR A 273 4.38 11.82 5.64
C TYR A 273 5.07 13.01 6.30
N GLU A 274 5.17 13.05 7.65
CA GLU A 274 5.67 14.24 8.34
C GLU A 274 7.16 14.52 8.10
N PHE A 275 7.90 13.59 7.51
CA PHE A 275 9.28 13.86 7.05
C PHE A 275 9.36 15.05 6.10
N VAL A 276 8.29 15.36 5.36
CA VAL A 276 8.21 16.54 4.47
C VAL A 276 8.07 17.84 5.28
N ASN A 277 7.34 17.78 6.40
CA ASN A 277 7.07 18.95 7.25
C ASN A 277 8.16 19.20 8.28
N GLY A 278 8.88 18.13 8.70
CA GLY A 278 9.73 18.08 9.87
C GLY A 278 11.05 18.85 9.76
N GLY A 279 11.76 18.93 10.88
CA GLY A 279 13.06 19.61 10.99
C GLY A 279 14.22 18.88 10.31
N SER A 280 14.05 17.61 9.94
CA SER A 280 15.03 16.84 9.17
C SER A 280 15.13 17.26 7.69
N ARG A 281 14.16 18.05 7.18
CA ARG A 281 14.20 18.57 5.80
C ARG A 281 15.44 19.42 5.55
N ILE A 282 16.10 19.21 4.40
CA ILE A 282 17.19 20.07 3.92
C ILE A 282 16.52 21.27 3.22
N ARG A 283 16.51 22.42 3.91
CA ARG A 283 15.86 23.65 3.46
C ARG A 283 16.84 24.73 3.00
N SER A 284 18.14 24.46 3.07
CA SER A 284 19.20 25.39 2.69
C SER A 284 20.40 24.65 2.12
N MET A 285 21.17 25.33 1.31
CA MET A 285 22.47 24.86 0.81
C MET A 285 23.47 26.02 0.84
N LYS A 286 24.76 25.74 0.72
CA LYS A 286 25.76 26.75 0.47
C LYS A 286 25.55 27.39 -0.90
N GLU A 287 25.70 28.69 -1.00
CA GLU A 287 25.43 29.44 -2.26
C GLU A 287 26.31 28.97 -3.41
N ASP A 288 27.54 28.53 -3.14
CA ASP A 288 28.51 28.02 -4.09
C ASP A 288 28.32 26.54 -4.44
N ALA A 289 27.43 25.83 -3.72
CA ALA A 289 27.29 24.38 -3.89
C ALA A 289 26.99 23.92 -5.32
N PRO A 290 26.09 24.58 -6.09
CA PRO A 290 25.85 24.18 -7.49
C PRO A 290 27.07 24.36 -8.38
N ALA A 291 27.81 25.45 -8.22
CA ALA A 291 29.03 25.72 -8.99
C ALA A 291 30.12 24.70 -8.65
N ARG A 292 30.36 24.43 -7.36
CA ARG A 292 31.31 23.40 -6.91
C ARG A 292 30.93 22.00 -7.40
N ALA A 293 29.66 21.65 -7.39
CA ALA A 293 29.20 20.39 -7.90
C ALA A 293 29.45 20.26 -9.42
N ALA A 294 29.15 21.33 -10.18
CA ALA A 294 29.43 21.38 -11.62
C ALA A 294 30.91 21.27 -11.92
N ASP A 295 31.79 21.91 -11.14
CA ASP A 295 33.23 21.81 -11.31
C ASP A 295 33.77 20.42 -10.89
N ALA A 296 33.25 19.82 -9.83
CA ALA A 296 33.64 18.50 -9.37
C ALA A 296 33.34 17.35 -10.38
N VAL A 297 32.37 17.52 -11.29
CA VAL A 297 32.04 16.53 -12.30
C VAL A 297 32.80 16.71 -13.63
N LYS A 298 33.43 17.86 -13.85
CA LYS A 298 34.16 18.15 -15.11
C LYS A 298 35.44 17.35 -15.22
N GLY A 299 35.49 16.45 -16.21
CA GLY A 299 36.71 15.66 -16.50
C GLY A 299 37.09 14.62 -15.46
N ALA A 300 36.32 14.47 -14.40
CA ALA A 300 36.55 13.48 -13.35
C ALA A 300 35.95 12.10 -13.70
N PRO A 301 36.54 10.99 -13.24
CA PRO A 301 35.83 9.72 -13.17
C PRO A 301 34.64 9.84 -12.24
N LEU A 302 33.47 9.38 -12.67
CA LEU A 302 32.22 9.51 -11.93
C LEU A 302 31.70 8.16 -11.47
N VAL A 303 31.26 8.06 -10.22
CA VAL A 303 30.55 6.91 -9.66
C VAL A 303 29.24 7.40 -9.09
N GLY A 304 28.12 6.72 -9.39
CA GLY A 304 26.80 7.09 -8.92
C GLY A 304 26.15 5.99 -8.09
N ILE A 305 25.54 6.39 -6.98
CA ILE A 305 24.72 5.53 -6.14
C ILE A 305 23.30 6.04 -6.17
N GLY A 306 22.42 5.26 -6.80
CA GLY A 306 21.00 5.49 -6.85
C GLY A 306 20.27 4.88 -5.67
N SER A 307 18.94 5.06 -5.62
CA SER A 307 18.11 4.67 -4.49
C SER A 307 16.86 3.91 -4.92
N SER A 308 16.50 2.91 -4.11
CA SER A 308 15.23 2.20 -4.23
C SER A 308 14.01 3.04 -3.82
N ARG A 309 14.20 4.20 -3.20
CA ARG A 309 13.11 5.15 -2.88
C ARG A 309 13.00 6.31 -3.88
N ALA A 310 14.04 6.58 -4.64
CA ALA A 310 14.04 7.60 -5.69
C ALA A 310 13.19 7.18 -6.90
N SER A 311 12.68 8.17 -7.66
CA SER A 311 11.93 7.89 -8.88
C SER A 311 12.79 7.17 -9.93
N LEU A 312 12.11 6.52 -10.89
CA LEU A 312 12.78 5.90 -12.04
C LEU A 312 13.61 6.93 -12.82
N GLU A 313 13.07 8.15 -12.98
CA GLU A 313 13.70 9.25 -13.70
C GLU A 313 14.95 9.76 -12.98
N THR A 314 14.92 9.86 -11.65
CA THR A 314 16.10 10.25 -10.85
C THR A 314 17.21 9.22 -10.99
N ASN A 315 16.90 7.93 -10.85
CA ASN A 315 17.88 6.85 -11.03
C ASN A 315 18.44 6.81 -12.45
N PHE A 316 17.59 7.01 -13.47
CA PHE A 316 18.01 7.09 -14.86
C PHE A 316 18.92 8.29 -15.11
N ALA A 317 18.56 9.47 -14.61
CA ALA A 317 19.37 10.68 -14.77
C ALA A 317 20.76 10.54 -14.15
N LEU A 318 20.85 9.91 -12.99
CA LEU A 318 22.14 9.58 -12.37
C LEU A 318 22.95 8.60 -13.23
N ARG A 319 22.29 7.56 -13.75
CA ARG A 319 22.93 6.57 -14.64
C ARG A 319 23.45 7.22 -15.92
N GLU A 320 22.74 8.17 -16.50
CA GLU A 320 23.17 8.93 -17.66
C GLU A 320 24.40 9.81 -17.34
N LEU A 321 24.46 10.41 -16.16
CA LEU A 321 25.58 11.23 -15.72
C LEU A 321 26.86 10.40 -15.56
N VAL A 322 26.80 9.24 -14.88
CA VAL A 322 27.98 8.47 -14.52
C VAL A 322 28.35 7.37 -15.53
N GLY A 323 27.41 6.99 -16.41
CA GLY A 323 27.51 5.82 -17.29
C GLY A 323 26.93 4.55 -16.64
N ALA A 324 26.41 3.64 -17.45
CA ALA A 324 25.75 2.42 -16.98
C ALA A 324 26.64 1.51 -16.13
N GLU A 325 27.92 1.49 -16.46
CA GLU A 325 28.94 0.68 -15.79
C GLU A 325 29.34 1.22 -14.41
N ASN A 326 29.06 2.50 -14.14
CA ASN A 326 29.39 3.20 -12.89
C ASN A 326 28.14 3.55 -12.07
N PHE A 327 26.98 3.00 -12.42
CA PHE A 327 25.73 3.18 -11.69
C PHE A 327 25.47 1.99 -10.78
N PHE A 328 25.44 2.23 -9.48
CA PHE A 328 25.22 1.24 -8.42
C PHE A 328 23.99 1.58 -7.59
N LEU A 329 23.41 0.57 -6.93
CA LEU A 329 22.28 0.76 -6.03
C LEU A 329 22.77 0.97 -4.59
N GLY A 330 22.12 1.87 -3.86
CA GLY A 330 22.46 2.20 -2.47
C GLY A 330 22.05 1.12 -1.47
N VAL A 331 22.31 -0.15 -1.80
CA VAL A 331 22.12 -1.33 -0.93
C VAL A 331 23.38 -2.20 -0.99
N SER A 332 23.53 -3.21 -0.11
CA SER A 332 24.64 -4.15 -0.19
C SER A 332 24.62 -4.95 -1.50
N ASP A 333 25.79 -5.43 -1.95
CA ASP A 333 25.89 -6.24 -3.18
C ASP A 333 25.04 -7.51 -3.13
N SER A 334 24.94 -8.16 -1.98
CA SER A 334 24.08 -9.33 -1.80
C SER A 334 22.60 -9.01 -2.02
N ARG A 335 22.16 -7.86 -1.49
CA ARG A 335 20.79 -7.38 -1.67
C ARG A 335 20.55 -6.92 -3.10
N ALA A 336 21.49 -6.22 -3.73
CA ALA A 336 21.40 -5.82 -5.14
C ALA A 336 21.29 -7.04 -6.07
N ALA A 337 22.09 -8.07 -5.83
CA ALA A 337 22.03 -9.33 -6.58
C ALA A 337 20.69 -10.06 -6.41
N LEU A 338 20.17 -10.11 -5.19
CA LEU A 338 18.85 -10.69 -4.90
C LEU A 338 17.74 -9.94 -5.64
N LEU A 339 17.72 -8.60 -5.56
CA LEU A 339 16.73 -7.79 -6.26
C LEU A 339 16.79 -7.98 -7.77
N LYS A 340 18.00 -8.04 -8.33
CA LYS A 340 18.20 -8.33 -9.76
C LYS A 340 17.66 -9.71 -10.13
N GLU A 341 17.93 -10.74 -9.35
CA GLU A 341 17.44 -12.10 -9.60
C GLU A 341 15.91 -12.15 -9.52
N MET A 342 15.29 -11.43 -8.59
CA MET A 342 13.83 -11.32 -8.50
C MET A 342 13.23 -10.66 -9.75
N VAL A 343 13.84 -9.58 -10.26
CA VAL A 343 13.44 -8.94 -11.52
C VAL A 343 13.58 -9.93 -12.69
N ASP A 344 14.70 -10.65 -12.78
CA ASP A 344 14.95 -11.62 -13.85
C ASP A 344 13.93 -12.78 -13.81
N ILE A 345 13.60 -13.31 -12.61
CA ILE A 345 12.56 -14.32 -12.42
C ILE A 345 11.20 -13.83 -12.90
N LEU A 346 10.80 -12.61 -12.53
CA LEU A 346 9.51 -12.06 -12.93
C LEU A 346 9.46 -11.70 -14.42
N SER A 347 10.58 -11.29 -15.01
CA SER A 347 10.68 -10.91 -16.44
C SER A 347 10.76 -12.12 -17.36
N ALA A 348 11.55 -13.14 -16.98
CA ALA A 348 11.70 -14.38 -17.75
C ALA A 348 10.55 -15.37 -17.55
N GLY A 349 9.82 -15.21 -16.48
CA GLY A 349 8.57 -15.81 -16.12
C GLY A 349 8.47 -17.31 -16.00
N PRO A 350 8.60 -17.93 -14.78
CA PRO A 350 7.99 -19.22 -14.57
C PRO A 350 6.47 -19.14 -14.54
N ALA A 351 5.92 -18.01 -14.10
CA ALA A 351 4.49 -17.71 -14.01
C ALA A 351 4.26 -16.19 -14.06
N PRO A 352 3.06 -15.72 -14.46
CA PRO A 352 2.72 -14.30 -14.40
C PRO A 352 2.82 -13.74 -12.98
N SER A 353 3.34 -12.52 -12.85
CA SER A 353 3.31 -11.79 -11.60
C SER A 353 1.85 -11.49 -11.19
N ALA A 354 1.50 -11.74 -9.94
CA ALA A 354 0.18 -11.46 -9.41
C ALA A 354 0.02 -9.96 -9.09
N SER A 355 -1.12 -9.37 -9.44
CA SER A 355 -1.57 -8.12 -8.84
C SER A 355 -2.10 -8.39 -7.43
N VAL A 356 -2.27 -7.32 -6.63
CA VAL A 356 -2.91 -7.44 -5.31
C VAL A 356 -4.35 -7.97 -5.44
N LYS A 357 -5.05 -7.57 -6.51
CA LYS A 357 -6.38 -8.10 -6.85
C LYS A 357 -6.36 -9.59 -7.17
N ASP A 358 -5.36 -10.07 -7.91
CA ASP A 358 -5.17 -11.50 -8.17
C ASP A 358 -4.93 -12.27 -6.86
N ALA A 359 -4.12 -11.70 -5.96
CA ALA A 359 -3.87 -12.28 -4.64
C ALA A 359 -5.17 -12.44 -3.83
N ALA A 360 -6.03 -11.43 -3.81
CA ALA A 360 -7.34 -11.51 -3.15
C ALA A 360 -8.27 -12.57 -3.77
N ALA A 361 -8.13 -12.83 -5.07
CA ALA A 361 -8.96 -13.78 -5.82
C ALA A 361 -8.44 -15.23 -5.81
N SER A 362 -7.28 -15.48 -5.20
CA SER A 362 -6.66 -16.81 -5.13
C SER A 362 -7.46 -17.75 -4.24
N ASP A 363 -7.43 -19.04 -4.56
CA ASP A 363 -8.14 -20.11 -3.83
C ASP A 363 -7.20 -21.10 -3.13
N ALA A 364 -5.89 -21.01 -3.41
CA ALA A 364 -4.83 -21.63 -2.61
C ALA A 364 -3.61 -20.71 -2.58
N VAL A 365 -3.01 -20.53 -1.42
CA VAL A 365 -1.86 -19.65 -1.21
C VAL A 365 -0.77 -20.39 -0.46
N PHE A 366 0.47 -20.26 -0.92
CA PHE A 366 1.64 -20.68 -0.17
C PHE A 366 2.65 -19.55 -0.04
N ILE A 367 2.92 -19.10 1.19
CA ILE A 367 3.89 -18.07 1.53
C ILE A 367 5.19 -18.75 1.97
N LEU A 368 6.28 -18.45 1.25
CA LEU A 368 7.63 -18.95 1.49
C LEU A 368 8.56 -17.84 1.98
N GLY A 369 8.90 -17.87 3.26
CA GLY A 369 9.96 -17.07 3.87
C GLY A 369 9.68 -15.58 3.99
N GLU A 370 8.47 -15.09 3.65
CA GLU A 370 8.17 -13.67 3.66
C GLU A 370 7.16 -13.29 4.75
N ASP A 371 7.48 -12.32 5.58
CA ASP A 371 6.53 -11.69 6.49
C ASP A 371 5.78 -10.57 5.75
N VAL A 372 4.81 -10.98 4.93
CA VAL A 372 4.07 -10.08 4.03
C VAL A 372 3.31 -9.00 4.81
N TRP A 373 2.90 -9.28 6.07
CA TRP A 373 2.19 -8.30 6.89
C TRP A 373 3.05 -7.06 7.17
N ASN A 374 4.31 -7.27 7.47
CA ASN A 374 5.24 -6.20 7.80
C ASN A 374 5.92 -5.57 6.58
N THR A 375 6.14 -6.33 5.49
CA THR A 375 6.86 -5.86 4.30
C THR A 375 5.93 -5.27 3.24
N ALA A 376 4.73 -5.84 3.05
CA ALA A 376 3.74 -5.43 2.05
C ALA A 376 2.31 -5.44 2.61
N PRO A 377 1.96 -4.58 3.58
CA PRO A 377 0.73 -4.71 4.38
C PRO A 377 -0.56 -4.81 3.56
N ILE A 378 -0.72 -4.05 2.47
CA ILE A 378 -1.92 -4.11 1.63
C ILE A 378 -2.00 -5.43 0.85
N LEU A 379 -0.87 -6.01 0.43
CA LEU A 379 -0.86 -7.37 -0.13
C LEU A 379 -1.31 -8.38 0.93
N ALA A 380 -0.79 -8.29 2.16
CA ALA A 380 -1.20 -9.16 3.27
C ALA A 380 -2.69 -9.05 3.60
N LEU A 381 -3.23 -7.83 3.62
CA LEU A 381 -4.66 -7.58 3.85
C LEU A 381 -5.54 -8.30 2.79
N ASN A 382 -5.09 -8.35 1.54
CA ASN A 382 -5.77 -9.03 0.45
C ASN A 382 -5.57 -10.56 0.49
N LEU A 383 -4.39 -11.05 0.85
CA LEU A 383 -4.14 -12.46 1.11
C LEU A 383 -5.03 -13.00 2.24
N ARG A 384 -5.26 -12.20 3.28
CA ARG A 384 -6.21 -12.54 4.34
C ARG A 384 -7.62 -12.80 3.81
N GLN A 385 -8.06 -12.06 2.77
CA GLN A 385 -9.35 -12.32 2.11
C GLN A 385 -9.33 -13.62 1.29
N ALA A 386 -8.19 -13.98 0.68
CA ALA A 386 -8.05 -15.23 -0.07
C ALA A 386 -8.28 -16.47 0.81
N ALA A 387 -7.88 -16.43 2.08
CA ALA A 387 -8.03 -17.54 3.02
C ALA A 387 -9.47 -18.03 3.23
N ILE A 388 -10.46 -17.18 2.93
CA ILE A 388 -11.89 -17.55 3.07
C ILE A 388 -12.58 -17.86 1.74
N ASN A 389 -11.93 -17.76 0.59
CA ASN A 389 -12.59 -17.92 -0.72
C ASN A 389 -13.19 -19.32 -0.89
N VAL A 390 -12.43 -20.38 -0.57
CA VAL A 390 -12.92 -21.78 -0.71
C VAL A 390 -14.09 -22.07 0.24
N PRO A 391 -13.99 -21.83 1.57
CA PRO A 391 -15.12 -22.04 2.47
C PRO A 391 -16.31 -21.13 2.16
N ALA A 392 -16.10 -19.93 1.64
CA ALA A 392 -17.18 -19.04 1.20
C ALA A 392 -17.93 -19.63 0.00
N ALA A 393 -17.22 -20.09 -1.02
CA ALA A 393 -17.84 -20.74 -2.19
C ALA A 393 -18.67 -21.96 -1.78
N ALA A 394 -18.15 -22.79 -0.87
CA ALA A 394 -18.87 -23.94 -0.33
C ALA A 394 -20.13 -23.52 0.46
N ALA A 395 -20.04 -22.51 1.33
CA ALA A 395 -21.17 -22.00 2.11
C ALA A 395 -22.26 -21.38 1.22
N MET A 396 -21.86 -20.58 0.23
CA MET A 396 -22.77 -20.00 -0.76
C MET A 396 -23.57 -21.08 -1.49
N LYS A 397 -22.89 -22.15 -1.96
CA LYS A 397 -23.54 -23.27 -2.66
C LYS A 397 -24.48 -24.07 -1.75
N GLN A 398 -24.03 -24.42 -0.54
CA GLN A 398 -24.80 -25.27 0.37
C GLN A 398 -25.99 -24.55 1.00
N LYS A 399 -25.82 -23.30 1.43
CA LYS A 399 -26.83 -22.53 2.17
C LYS A 399 -27.56 -21.51 1.29
N ARG A 400 -27.23 -21.42 0.00
CA ARG A 400 -27.79 -20.45 -0.96
C ARG A 400 -27.65 -18.99 -0.51
N ILE A 401 -26.57 -18.69 0.24
CA ILE A 401 -26.22 -17.33 0.70
C ILE A 401 -25.55 -16.58 -0.46
N GLN A 402 -25.87 -15.32 -0.64
CA GLN A 402 -25.17 -14.47 -1.61
C GLN A 402 -23.85 -13.96 -1.04
N ARG A 403 -22.83 -13.73 -1.88
CA ARG A 403 -21.52 -13.26 -1.41
C ARG A 403 -21.62 -11.92 -0.65
N TRP A 404 -22.55 -11.06 -1.00
CA TRP A 404 -22.74 -9.75 -0.38
C TRP A 404 -23.55 -9.80 0.95
N GLU A 405 -24.06 -10.95 1.38
CA GLU A 405 -24.71 -11.15 2.69
C GLU A 405 -23.65 -11.42 3.76
N ASP A 406 -22.88 -10.39 4.13
CA ASP A 406 -21.65 -10.52 4.93
C ASP A 406 -21.82 -11.29 6.23
N ALA A 407 -22.79 -10.90 7.08
CA ALA A 407 -23.00 -11.53 8.37
C ALA A 407 -23.37 -13.02 8.24
N ALA A 408 -24.34 -13.35 7.34
CA ALA A 408 -24.76 -14.72 7.12
C ALA A 408 -23.64 -15.59 6.53
N LEU A 409 -22.83 -15.03 5.63
CA LEU A 409 -21.70 -15.72 5.03
C LEU A 409 -20.60 -16.02 6.07
N ARG A 410 -20.25 -15.05 6.90
CA ARG A 410 -19.25 -15.23 7.97
C ARG A 410 -19.70 -16.25 9.01
N GLU A 411 -20.95 -16.20 9.44
CA GLU A 411 -21.52 -17.20 10.32
C GLU A 411 -21.49 -18.59 9.66
N ALA A 412 -21.85 -18.68 8.39
CA ALA A 412 -21.84 -19.93 7.65
C ALA A 412 -20.42 -20.52 7.47
N ILE A 413 -19.40 -19.67 7.33
CA ILE A 413 -18.00 -20.07 7.22
C ILE A 413 -17.47 -20.50 8.59
N GLY A 414 -17.74 -19.74 9.66
CA GLY A 414 -17.15 -19.94 10.98
C GLY A 414 -15.62 -19.86 10.91
N ASP A 415 -14.95 -20.78 11.59
CA ASP A 415 -13.49 -20.86 11.67
C ASP A 415 -12.81 -21.61 10.51
N ARG A 416 -13.60 -22.01 9.50
CA ARG A 416 -13.04 -22.74 8.35
C ARG A 416 -12.15 -21.84 7.51
N ARG A 417 -11.00 -22.37 7.12
CA ARG A 417 -10.03 -21.71 6.23
C ARG A 417 -9.85 -22.56 4.96
N GLY A 418 -9.52 -21.86 3.87
CA GLY A 418 -9.09 -22.49 2.62
C GLY A 418 -7.63 -22.97 2.70
N PRO A 419 -7.10 -23.53 1.62
CA PRO A 419 -5.70 -23.93 1.51
C PRO A 419 -4.79 -22.68 1.58
N PHE A 420 -4.34 -22.36 2.77
CA PHE A 420 -3.46 -21.22 3.05
C PHE A 420 -2.31 -21.69 3.93
N PHE A 421 -1.11 -21.71 3.37
CA PHE A 421 0.10 -22.24 4.01
C PHE A 421 1.11 -21.12 4.23
N VAL A 422 1.74 -21.12 5.42
CA VAL A 422 2.75 -20.13 5.81
C VAL A 422 3.99 -20.85 6.31
N ALA A 423 5.12 -20.69 5.62
CA ALA A 423 6.43 -21.15 6.08
C ALA A 423 7.34 -19.95 6.31
N THR A 424 7.60 -19.61 7.56
CA THR A 424 8.38 -18.43 7.98
C THR A 424 9.27 -18.77 9.16
N VAL A 425 10.23 -17.91 9.47
CA VAL A 425 11.12 -18.07 10.62
C VAL A 425 10.41 -17.77 11.94
N GLU A 426 9.57 -16.74 11.95
CA GLU A 426 8.75 -16.35 13.12
C GLU A 426 7.26 -16.35 12.78
N GLU A 427 6.44 -16.29 13.80
CA GLU A 427 5.00 -16.08 13.70
C GLU A 427 4.68 -14.73 13.06
N THR A 428 3.69 -14.73 12.16
CA THR A 428 3.18 -13.54 11.47
C THR A 428 1.69 -13.36 11.71
N GLU A 429 1.16 -12.17 11.43
CA GLU A 429 -0.29 -11.94 11.54
C GLU A 429 -1.13 -12.78 10.57
N LEU A 430 -0.53 -13.35 9.53
CA LEU A 430 -1.24 -14.24 8.60
C LEU A 430 -1.39 -15.68 9.13
N ASP A 431 -0.68 -16.05 10.17
CA ASP A 431 -0.85 -17.37 10.82
C ASP A 431 -2.27 -17.58 11.38
N ASN A 432 -2.92 -16.51 11.83
CA ASN A 432 -4.29 -16.57 12.34
C ASN A 432 -5.35 -16.93 11.28
N VAL A 433 -4.99 -16.93 10.00
CA VAL A 433 -5.85 -17.35 8.88
C VAL A 433 -5.25 -18.54 8.10
N ALA A 434 -4.06 -18.98 8.44
CA ALA A 434 -3.43 -20.14 7.82
C ALA A 434 -4.15 -21.45 8.20
N ALA A 435 -4.23 -22.35 7.25
CA ALA A 435 -4.63 -23.74 7.50
C ALA A 435 -3.50 -24.52 8.18
N GLU A 436 -2.27 -24.26 7.77
CA GLU A 436 -1.06 -24.83 8.37
C GLU A 436 0.10 -23.82 8.30
N SER A 437 0.93 -23.82 9.35
CA SER A 437 2.12 -22.99 9.45
C SER A 437 3.34 -23.82 9.84
N LEU A 438 4.50 -23.49 9.25
CA LEU A 438 5.80 -24.06 9.60
C LEU A 438 6.75 -22.97 10.08
N ARG A 439 7.47 -23.23 11.19
CA ARG A 439 8.61 -22.43 11.65
C ARG A 439 9.87 -23.21 11.40
N ALA A 440 10.72 -22.66 10.51
CA ALA A 440 11.95 -23.33 10.11
C ALA A 440 13.05 -22.33 9.76
N SER A 441 14.28 -22.78 9.66
CA SER A 441 15.39 -21.96 9.17
C SER A 441 15.13 -21.52 7.71
N PRO A 442 15.75 -20.42 7.23
CA PRO A 442 15.62 -20.02 5.84
C PRO A 442 15.96 -21.13 4.84
N ALA A 443 16.98 -21.95 5.14
CA ALA A 443 17.38 -23.06 4.30
C ALA A 443 16.32 -24.18 4.27
N ASP A 444 15.72 -24.52 5.43
CA ASP A 444 14.68 -25.55 5.49
C ASP A 444 13.38 -25.09 4.84
N ILE A 445 13.03 -23.79 4.95
CA ILE A 445 11.90 -23.19 4.21
C ILE A 445 12.12 -23.33 2.71
N ALA A 446 13.30 -23.00 2.21
CA ALA A 446 13.63 -23.16 0.79
C ALA A 446 13.49 -24.63 0.36
N ARG A 447 14.06 -25.56 1.14
CA ARG A 447 14.02 -27.02 0.87
C ARG A 447 12.59 -27.56 0.86
N LEU A 448 11.69 -27.06 1.74
CA LEU A 448 10.27 -27.38 1.68
C LEU A 448 9.64 -26.95 0.34
N GLY A 449 9.95 -25.74 -0.14
CA GLY A 449 9.44 -25.23 -1.42
C GLY A 449 9.95 -26.05 -2.62
N PHE A 450 11.24 -26.41 -2.63
CA PHE A 450 11.82 -27.30 -3.65
C PHE A 450 11.17 -28.69 -3.62
N ALA A 451 10.93 -29.26 -2.44
CA ALA A 451 10.27 -30.55 -2.29
C ALA A 451 8.83 -30.51 -2.82
N ALA A 452 8.06 -29.46 -2.49
CA ALA A 452 6.72 -29.31 -3.02
C ALA A 452 6.71 -29.14 -4.55
N ALA A 453 7.74 -28.51 -5.16
CA ALA A 453 7.88 -28.44 -6.61
C ALA A 453 8.14 -29.82 -7.24
N HIS A 454 8.99 -30.64 -6.62
CA HIS A 454 9.27 -32.02 -7.08
C HIS A 454 8.04 -32.94 -6.98
N GLU A 455 7.24 -32.79 -5.92
CA GLU A 455 5.97 -33.54 -5.75
C GLU A 455 4.92 -33.20 -6.85
N ILE A 456 5.01 -31.99 -7.44
CA ILE A 456 4.13 -31.58 -8.56
C ILE A 456 4.71 -32.03 -9.90
N ASP A 457 6.02 -31.85 -10.09
CA ASP A 457 6.72 -32.19 -11.33
C ASP A 457 8.02 -32.96 -10.99
N ALA A 458 8.05 -34.26 -11.26
CA ALA A 458 9.20 -35.11 -10.99
C ALA A 458 10.47 -34.72 -11.77
N SER A 459 10.38 -33.83 -12.78
CA SER A 459 11.53 -33.25 -13.46
C SER A 459 12.21 -32.13 -12.68
N ALA A 460 11.54 -31.54 -11.67
CA ALA A 460 12.13 -30.62 -10.73
C ALA A 460 13.14 -31.37 -9.84
N PRO A 461 14.24 -30.69 -9.38
CA PRO A 461 15.24 -31.34 -8.55
C PRO A 461 14.68 -31.91 -7.25
N ALA A 462 15.01 -33.16 -6.94
CA ALA A 462 14.63 -33.81 -5.69
C ALA A 462 15.43 -33.25 -4.49
N VAL A 463 14.83 -33.30 -3.30
CA VAL A 463 15.45 -32.83 -2.05
C VAL A 463 15.78 -34.04 -1.16
N ASP A 464 17.06 -34.32 -0.96
CA ASP A 464 17.52 -35.41 -0.11
C ASP A 464 17.53 -35.01 1.38
N GLY A 465 17.33 -35.96 2.27
CA GLY A 465 17.51 -35.78 3.72
C GLY A 465 16.48 -34.84 4.38
N LEU A 466 15.26 -34.77 3.85
CA LEU A 466 14.17 -34.05 4.52
C LEU A 466 13.59 -34.88 5.68
N PRO A 467 13.27 -34.23 6.81
CA PRO A 467 12.47 -34.85 7.86
C PRO A 467 11.13 -35.37 7.32
N ASP A 468 10.63 -36.48 7.82
CA ASP A 468 9.38 -37.08 7.34
C ASP A 468 8.18 -36.12 7.46
N GLU A 469 8.10 -35.36 8.54
CA GLU A 469 7.04 -34.35 8.73
C GLU A 469 7.07 -33.28 7.65
N THR A 470 8.26 -32.80 7.29
CA THR A 470 8.46 -31.80 6.23
C THR A 470 8.09 -32.36 4.87
N ARG A 471 8.43 -33.62 4.59
CA ARG A 471 8.06 -34.30 3.35
C ARG A 471 6.54 -34.46 3.23
N ILE A 472 5.88 -34.88 4.30
CA ILE A 472 4.41 -35.01 4.36
C ILE A 472 3.75 -33.65 4.16
N LEU A 473 4.29 -32.58 4.75
CA LEU A 473 3.80 -31.22 4.56
C LEU A 473 3.95 -30.77 3.09
N ALA A 474 5.11 -31.05 2.46
CA ALA A 474 5.34 -30.75 1.02
C ALA A 474 4.29 -31.43 0.14
N GLN A 475 3.97 -32.70 0.39
CA GLN A 475 2.93 -33.46 -0.33
C GLN A 475 1.54 -32.84 -0.14
N ARG A 476 1.18 -32.42 1.08
CA ARG A 476 -0.11 -31.74 1.33
C ARG A 476 -0.20 -30.42 0.61
N ILE A 477 0.84 -29.59 0.63
CA ILE A 477 0.93 -28.32 -0.07
C ILE A 477 0.79 -28.55 -1.58
N ALA A 478 1.58 -29.45 -2.15
CA ALA A 478 1.55 -29.78 -3.57
C ALA A 478 0.14 -30.22 -4.02
N ARG A 479 -0.49 -31.13 -3.26
CA ARG A 479 -1.84 -31.59 -3.53
C ARG A 479 -2.86 -30.44 -3.48
N ALA A 480 -2.78 -29.57 -2.47
CA ALA A 480 -3.71 -28.45 -2.32
C ALA A 480 -3.59 -27.45 -3.48
N LEU A 481 -2.35 -27.08 -3.86
CA LEU A 481 -2.08 -26.20 -5.00
C LEU A 481 -2.53 -26.81 -6.34
N MET A 482 -2.38 -28.12 -6.50
CA MET A 482 -2.85 -28.85 -7.70
C MET A 482 -4.37 -28.96 -7.78
N LEU A 483 -5.09 -28.91 -6.67
CA LEU A 483 -6.56 -28.88 -6.67
C LEU A 483 -7.13 -27.48 -6.94
N ALA A 484 -6.35 -26.44 -6.69
CA ALA A 484 -6.77 -25.05 -6.87
C ALA A 484 -6.97 -24.68 -8.35
N GLU A 485 -7.88 -23.73 -8.60
CA GLU A 485 -8.05 -23.07 -9.91
C GLU A 485 -7.05 -21.91 -10.08
N LYS A 486 -6.80 -21.16 -9.01
CA LYS A 486 -5.94 -19.97 -8.96
C LYS A 486 -4.88 -20.04 -7.86
N PRO A 487 -3.95 -20.99 -7.95
CA PRO A 487 -2.90 -21.11 -6.96
C PRO A 487 -1.94 -19.91 -7.03
N LEU A 488 -1.54 -19.40 -5.86
CA LEU A 488 -0.62 -18.28 -5.70
C LEU A 488 0.57 -18.69 -4.82
N ILE A 489 1.76 -18.42 -5.32
CA ILE A 489 3.02 -18.56 -4.58
C ILE A 489 3.51 -17.16 -4.22
N VAL A 490 3.80 -16.93 -2.93
CA VAL A 490 4.31 -15.66 -2.41
C VAL A 490 5.66 -15.89 -1.76
N SER A 491 6.65 -15.07 -2.12
CA SER A 491 7.96 -15.02 -1.49
C SER A 491 8.50 -13.60 -1.57
N GLY A 492 9.77 -13.37 -1.23
CA GLY A 492 10.37 -12.04 -1.34
C GLY A 492 11.76 -11.94 -0.78
N SER A 493 12.22 -10.71 -0.62
CA SER A 493 13.57 -10.39 -0.13
C SER A 493 13.68 -10.39 1.40
N GLY A 494 12.60 -10.63 2.15
CA GLY A 494 12.53 -10.43 3.60
C GLY A 494 13.54 -11.23 4.41
N LEU A 495 13.95 -12.42 3.95
CA LEU A 495 14.99 -13.21 4.62
C LEU A 495 16.40 -12.95 4.07
N GLY A 496 16.58 -12.11 3.05
CA GLY A 496 17.89 -11.78 2.46
C GLY A 496 18.58 -12.93 1.74
N THR A 497 17.85 -14.00 1.37
CA THR A 497 18.41 -15.16 0.67
C THR A 497 17.69 -15.46 -0.63
N ALA A 498 18.46 -15.78 -1.69
CA ALA A 498 17.89 -16.14 -2.99
C ALA A 498 17.20 -17.51 -2.99
N ASP A 499 17.55 -18.40 -2.08
CA ASP A 499 17.10 -19.80 -2.12
C ASP A 499 15.57 -19.93 -1.92
N VAL A 500 14.96 -19.11 -1.05
CA VAL A 500 13.49 -19.11 -0.89
C VAL A 500 12.79 -18.57 -2.12
N VAL A 501 13.37 -17.57 -2.79
CA VAL A 501 12.85 -16.99 -4.03
C VAL A 501 12.96 -18.00 -5.19
N ARG A 502 14.09 -18.71 -5.30
CA ARG A 502 14.30 -19.80 -6.27
C ARG A 502 13.35 -20.96 -6.07
N ALA A 503 13.09 -21.32 -4.81
CA ALA A 503 12.11 -22.36 -4.46
C ALA A 503 10.70 -21.95 -4.90
N ALA A 504 10.31 -20.69 -4.64
CA ALA A 504 9.03 -20.14 -5.09
C ALA A 504 8.93 -20.15 -6.63
N ALA A 505 9.99 -19.79 -7.33
CA ALA A 505 10.05 -19.83 -8.80
C ALA A 505 9.91 -21.26 -9.35
N ASN A 506 10.59 -22.26 -8.74
CA ASN A 506 10.47 -23.67 -9.13
C ASN A 506 9.06 -24.19 -8.91
N LEU A 507 8.45 -23.85 -7.78
CA LEU A 507 7.08 -24.27 -7.47
C LEU A 507 6.05 -23.67 -8.46
N ALA A 508 6.19 -22.37 -8.76
CA ALA A 508 5.36 -21.71 -9.76
C ALA A 508 5.52 -22.33 -11.16
N ARG A 509 6.75 -22.69 -11.53
CA ARG A 509 7.08 -23.40 -12.77
C ARG A 509 6.45 -24.79 -12.82
N ALA A 510 6.56 -25.59 -11.77
CA ALA A 510 5.98 -26.94 -11.68
C ALA A 510 4.45 -26.88 -11.85
N LEU A 511 3.79 -25.95 -11.21
CA LEU A 511 2.35 -25.73 -11.36
C LEU A 511 1.96 -25.35 -12.80
N ARG A 512 2.73 -24.46 -13.44
CA ARG A 512 2.49 -24.07 -14.83
C ARG A 512 2.74 -25.22 -15.80
N ALA A 513 3.78 -26.02 -15.58
CA ALA A 513 4.06 -27.25 -16.36
C ALA A 513 2.93 -28.25 -16.21
N ALA A 514 2.31 -28.35 -15.04
CA ALA A 514 1.12 -29.18 -14.78
C ALA A 514 -0.19 -28.56 -15.32
N GLY A 515 -0.14 -27.46 -16.08
CA GLY A 515 -1.30 -26.82 -16.71
C GLY A 515 -2.15 -25.94 -15.78
N LYS A 516 -1.63 -25.54 -14.61
CA LYS A 516 -2.35 -24.66 -13.68
C LYS A 516 -2.19 -23.19 -14.04
N GLU A 517 -3.22 -22.37 -13.76
CA GLU A 517 -3.14 -20.90 -13.86
C GLU A 517 -2.43 -20.28 -12.66
N ALA A 518 -1.27 -20.84 -12.30
CA ALA A 518 -0.48 -20.37 -11.19
C ALA A 518 0.08 -18.96 -11.42
N ARG A 519 0.13 -18.17 -10.36
CA ARG A 519 0.78 -16.86 -10.30
C ARG A 519 1.83 -16.84 -9.21
N ILE A 520 2.78 -15.89 -9.35
CA ILE A 520 3.82 -15.65 -8.36
C ILE A 520 3.79 -14.18 -7.92
N SER A 521 4.02 -13.92 -6.62
CA SER A 521 4.25 -12.58 -6.09
C SER A 521 5.57 -12.56 -5.33
N LEU A 522 6.48 -11.70 -5.73
CA LEU A 522 7.76 -11.48 -5.04
C LEU A 522 7.76 -10.10 -4.39
N VAL A 523 7.91 -10.07 -3.07
CA VAL A 523 7.87 -8.82 -2.29
C VAL A 523 9.24 -8.17 -2.31
N PHE A 524 9.31 -6.97 -2.90
CA PHE A 524 10.48 -6.09 -2.88
C PHE A 524 10.43 -5.19 -1.64
N PRO A 525 11.58 -4.69 -1.13
CA PRO A 525 11.61 -4.00 0.16
C PRO A 525 11.08 -2.55 0.09
N GLU A 526 11.37 -1.81 -0.99
CA GLU A 526 11.11 -0.38 -1.08
C GLU A 526 10.34 -0.02 -2.35
N ALA A 527 9.79 1.19 -2.39
CA ALA A 527 8.79 1.63 -3.37
C ALA A 527 9.21 1.47 -4.84
N ASN A 528 10.47 1.69 -5.16
CA ASN A 528 11.02 1.59 -6.53
C ASN A 528 12.18 0.59 -6.62
N SER A 529 12.30 -0.37 -5.71
CA SER A 529 13.36 -1.38 -5.75
C SER A 529 13.36 -2.14 -7.07
N PHE A 530 12.18 -2.43 -7.62
CA PHE A 530 12.06 -3.08 -8.93
C PHE A 530 12.67 -2.22 -10.05
N GLY A 531 12.25 -0.97 -10.18
CA GLY A 531 12.73 -0.05 -11.23
C GLY A 531 14.22 0.26 -11.10
N ALA A 532 14.71 0.46 -9.87
CA ALA A 532 16.11 0.70 -9.59
C ALA A 532 17.01 -0.53 -9.93
N ALA A 533 16.54 -1.74 -9.59
CA ALA A 533 17.25 -2.99 -9.92
C ALA A 533 17.32 -3.27 -11.44
N MET A 534 16.39 -2.76 -12.24
CA MET A 534 16.46 -2.83 -13.71
C MET A 534 17.60 -1.96 -14.29
N LEU A 535 18.07 -0.96 -13.55
CA LEU A 535 19.07 0.01 -14.01
C LEU A 535 20.47 -0.26 -13.46
N ALA A 536 20.58 -0.81 -12.27
CA ALA A 536 21.83 -0.91 -11.52
C ALA A 536 22.69 -2.13 -11.92
N ARG A 537 24.01 -1.96 -11.79
CA ARG A 537 24.99 -3.01 -12.03
C ARG A 537 25.30 -3.85 -10.79
N GLY A 538 25.26 -3.24 -9.61
CA GLY A 538 25.62 -3.86 -8.33
C GLY A 538 25.26 -2.98 -7.16
N GLY A 539 25.79 -3.24 -5.98
CA GLY A 539 25.55 -2.50 -4.76
C GLY A 539 26.77 -1.66 -4.28
N ILE A 540 26.75 -1.33 -2.98
CA ILE A 540 27.71 -0.40 -2.35
C ILE A 540 29.15 -0.97 -2.35
N GLU A 541 29.34 -2.27 -2.11
CA GLU A 541 30.69 -2.87 -2.09
C GLU A 541 31.30 -2.89 -3.50
N SER A 542 30.51 -3.09 -4.54
CA SER A 542 30.93 -2.94 -5.94
C SER A 542 31.29 -1.49 -6.26
N ALA A 543 30.52 -0.52 -5.77
CA ALA A 543 30.84 0.90 -5.91
C ALA A 543 32.17 1.24 -5.21
N LEU A 544 32.45 0.69 -4.03
CA LEU A 544 33.70 0.88 -3.31
C LEU A 544 34.91 0.43 -4.14
N THR A 545 34.78 -0.62 -4.96
CA THR A 545 35.87 -1.06 -5.85
C THR A 545 36.03 -0.14 -7.07
N ALA A 546 35.01 0.60 -7.48
CA ALA A 546 35.04 1.53 -8.59
C ALA A 546 35.57 2.93 -8.21
N VAL A 547 35.51 3.28 -6.93
CA VAL A 547 35.99 4.57 -6.41
C VAL A 547 37.53 4.53 -6.23
N SER A 548 38.21 5.59 -6.69
CA SER A 548 39.66 5.80 -6.57
C SER A 548 39.97 7.27 -6.39
N LYS A 549 41.23 7.62 -6.12
CA LYS A 549 41.68 9.01 -6.07
C LYS A 549 41.35 9.72 -7.40
N GLY A 550 40.72 10.87 -7.35
CA GLY A 550 40.24 11.64 -8.49
C GLY A 550 38.75 11.39 -8.82
N THR A 551 38.13 10.37 -8.24
CA THR A 551 36.68 10.07 -8.47
C THR A 551 35.81 11.08 -7.77
N THR A 552 34.75 11.53 -8.46
CA THR A 552 33.60 12.20 -7.83
C THR A 552 32.48 11.17 -7.64
N LEU A 553 32.09 10.98 -6.38
CA LEU A 553 31.00 10.14 -5.96
C LEU A 553 29.71 10.95 -5.86
N ILE A 554 28.62 10.49 -6.48
CA ILE A 554 27.31 11.13 -6.46
C ILE A 554 26.32 10.16 -5.82
N VAL A 555 25.70 10.55 -4.72
CA VAL A 555 24.69 9.75 -4.00
C VAL A 555 23.35 10.45 -4.09
N ALA A 556 22.35 9.78 -4.67
CA ALA A 556 21.01 10.34 -4.86
C ALA A 556 19.98 9.62 -3.98
N GLU A 557 19.44 10.36 -3.01
CA GLU A 557 18.34 9.93 -2.13
C GLU A 557 18.60 8.58 -1.40
N ALA A 558 19.84 8.35 -0.94
CA ALA A 558 20.23 7.14 -0.22
C ALA A 558 21.02 7.46 1.05
N ASP A 559 20.68 6.79 2.16
CA ASP A 559 21.52 6.77 3.36
C ASP A 559 22.36 5.49 3.42
N LEU A 560 23.63 5.61 3.07
CA LEU A 560 24.57 4.48 2.99
C LEU A 560 24.77 3.80 4.35
N PHE A 561 24.74 4.60 5.44
CA PHE A 561 24.92 4.07 6.80
C PHE A 561 23.74 3.23 7.30
N ARG A 562 22.62 3.29 6.60
CA ARG A 562 21.47 2.45 6.86
C ARG A 562 21.60 1.06 6.22
N GLU A 563 22.32 0.95 5.12
CA GLU A 563 22.32 -0.24 4.26
C GLU A 563 23.56 -1.14 4.46
N VAL A 564 24.68 -0.54 4.81
CA VAL A 564 25.93 -1.28 5.10
C VAL A 564 26.49 -0.83 6.46
N ASP A 565 27.47 -1.57 6.96
CA ASP A 565 28.16 -1.18 8.19
C ASP A 565 28.88 0.18 8.03
N SER A 566 29.02 0.92 9.16
CA SER A 566 29.57 2.26 9.15
C SER A 566 31.00 2.34 8.59
N SER A 567 31.79 1.28 8.73
CA SER A 567 33.16 1.23 8.21
C SER A 567 33.17 1.16 6.68
N THR A 568 32.30 0.37 6.07
CA THR A 568 32.15 0.27 4.62
C THR A 568 31.63 1.59 4.03
N ALA A 569 30.59 2.21 4.65
CA ALA A 569 30.07 3.50 4.21
C ALA A 569 31.15 4.59 4.25
N ARG A 570 31.93 4.70 5.35
CA ARG A 570 33.03 5.66 5.48
C ARG A 570 34.11 5.43 4.44
N ARG A 571 34.57 4.20 4.25
CA ARG A 571 35.61 3.88 3.25
C ARG A 571 35.17 4.29 1.84
N LEU A 572 33.90 4.15 1.50
CA LEU A 572 33.39 4.57 0.20
C LEU A 572 33.42 6.11 0.07
N LEU A 573 32.94 6.83 1.07
CA LEU A 573 32.93 8.30 1.06
C LEU A 573 34.33 8.90 1.07
N GLU A 574 35.23 8.37 1.92
CA GLU A 574 36.63 8.82 2.05
C GLU A 574 37.52 8.43 0.86
N GLY A 575 37.13 7.41 0.11
CA GLY A 575 37.84 6.96 -1.11
C GLY A 575 37.66 7.90 -2.30
N ALA A 576 36.60 8.71 -2.32
CA ALA A 576 36.31 9.67 -3.36
C ALA A 576 37.05 11.01 -3.09
N THR A 577 37.37 11.76 -4.16
CA THR A 577 37.94 13.11 -4.03
C THR A 577 36.86 14.12 -3.71
N HIS A 578 35.70 13.99 -4.33
CA HIS A 578 34.51 14.79 -4.04
C HIS A 578 33.31 13.90 -3.80
N VAL A 579 32.46 14.27 -2.85
CA VAL A 579 31.20 13.60 -2.56
C VAL A 579 30.06 14.61 -2.70
N ILE A 580 29.16 14.35 -3.65
CA ILE A 580 27.93 15.11 -3.89
C ILE A 580 26.75 14.28 -3.42
N ALA A 581 25.98 14.78 -2.45
CA ALA A 581 24.74 14.14 -2.00
C ALA A 581 23.54 14.97 -2.46
N LEU A 582 22.57 14.30 -3.09
CA LEU A 582 21.25 14.85 -3.41
C LEU A 582 20.24 14.17 -2.49
N ASP A 583 19.62 14.92 -1.59
CA ASP A 583 18.56 14.37 -0.73
C ASP A 583 17.61 15.48 -0.28
N HIS A 584 16.40 15.09 0.11
CA HIS A 584 15.42 15.98 0.71
C HIS A 584 15.47 15.99 2.24
N THR A 585 16.14 15.00 2.86
CA THR A 585 16.18 14.79 4.31
C THR A 585 17.62 14.62 4.79
N LYS A 586 17.95 15.22 5.92
CA LYS A 586 19.26 15.06 6.59
C LYS A 586 19.38 13.62 7.09
N ASN A 587 20.52 13.00 6.77
CA ASN A 587 20.90 11.66 7.20
C ASN A 587 22.43 11.59 7.32
N ALA A 588 22.96 10.44 7.78
CA ALA A 588 24.38 10.31 8.00
C ALA A 588 25.23 10.49 6.73
N THR A 589 24.69 10.14 5.56
CA THR A 589 25.37 10.33 4.26
C THR A 589 25.43 11.81 3.88
N THR A 590 24.33 12.56 4.04
CA THR A 590 24.31 14.01 3.75
C THR A 590 25.18 14.81 4.71
N GLU A 591 25.34 14.36 5.97
CA GLU A 591 26.21 14.98 6.96
C GLU A 591 27.70 14.75 6.65
N ALA A 592 28.03 13.60 6.05
CA ALA A 592 29.37 13.25 5.63
C ALA A 592 29.77 13.79 4.24
N ALA A 593 28.82 14.24 3.44
CA ALA A 593 29.05 14.74 2.09
C ALA A 593 29.65 16.14 2.09
N GLU A 594 30.60 16.39 1.17
CA GLU A 594 31.22 17.71 0.95
C GLU A 594 30.24 18.72 0.36
N ILE A 595 29.42 18.27 -0.60
CA ILE A 595 28.45 19.10 -1.33
C ILE A 595 27.07 18.45 -1.19
N VAL A 596 26.10 19.24 -0.71
CA VAL A 596 24.72 18.79 -0.58
C VAL A 596 23.82 19.66 -1.47
N LEU A 597 23.10 19.04 -2.38
CA LEU A 597 22.11 19.66 -3.24
C LEU A 597 20.70 19.21 -2.76
N PRO A 598 19.88 20.13 -2.23
CA PRO A 598 18.56 19.79 -1.74
C PRO A 598 17.65 19.26 -2.84
N SER A 599 17.08 18.06 -2.67
CA SER A 599 16.10 17.50 -3.60
C SER A 599 14.67 17.76 -3.11
N ALA A 600 13.73 17.76 -4.05
CA ALA A 600 12.30 17.78 -3.79
C ALA A 600 11.85 16.39 -3.29
N SER A 601 10.92 16.35 -2.35
CA SER A 601 10.27 15.10 -1.94
C SER A 601 9.27 14.62 -3.00
N VAL A 602 8.77 13.39 -2.86
CA VAL A 602 7.71 12.83 -3.73
C VAL A 602 6.47 13.72 -3.83
N PHE A 603 6.17 14.52 -2.83
CA PHE A 603 5.01 15.41 -2.82
C PHE A 603 5.28 16.77 -3.48
N GLU A 604 6.54 17.09 -3.69
CA GLU A 604 7.03 18.32 -4.32
C GLU A 604 7.56 18.10 -5.76
N SER A 605 7.56 16.84 -6.22
CA SER A 605 8.08 16.43 -7.52
C SER A 605 7.07 15.57 -8.28
N SER A 606 7.35 15.33 -9.55
CA SER A 606 6.64 14.36 -10.38
C SER A 606 7.60 13.30 -10.87
N GLY A 607 7.13 12.05 -11.02
CA GLY A 607 7.97 10.95 -11.47
C GLY A 607 7.20 9.63 -11.54
N THR A 608 7.93 8.54 -11.74
CA THR A 608 7.41 7.19 -11.86
C THR A 608 8.02 6.27 -10.80
N LEU A 609 7.17 5.44 -10.17
CA LEU A 609 7.60 4.33 -9.32
C LEU A 609 7.16 3.01 -9.95
N VAL A 610 7.98 1.98 -9.80
CA VAL A 610 7.71 0.64 -10.32
C VAL A 610 7.47 -0.31 -9.15
N SER A 611 6.23 -0.81 -9.03
CA SER A 611 5.80 -1.66 -7.92
C SER A 611 6.36 -3.09 -8.01
N LEU A 612 6.10 -3.88 -6.96
CA LEU A 612 6.53 -5.29 -6.83
C LEU A 612 6.06 -6.20 -7.98
N GLU A 613 5.02 -5.83 -8.69
CA GLU A 613 4.50 -6.57 -9.85
C GLU A 613 5.03 -6.05 -11.21
N GLY A 614 6.03 -5.16 -11.18
CA GLY A 614 6.55 -4.51 -12.39
C GLY A 614 5.58 -3.50 -13.00
N ARG A 615 4.70 -2.90 -12.20
CA ARG A 615 3.74 -1.89 -12.62
C ARG A 615 4.31 -0.48 -12.43
N ALA A 616 4.50 0.26 -13.51
CA ALA A 616 4.86 1.67 -13.49
C ALA A 616 3.62 2.51 -13.21
N GLN A 617 3.73 3.40 -12.24
CA GLN A 617 2.67 4.34 -11.86
C GLN A 617 3.25 5.75 -11.72
N ARG A 618 2.53 6.76 -12.26
CA ARG A 618 2.92 8.17 -12.22
C ARG A 618 2.40 8.83 -10.96
N PHE A 619 3.27 9.58 -10.28
CA PHE A 619 2.88 10.54 -9.24
C PHE A 619 3.14 11.97 -9.71
N PHE A 620 2.38 12.92 -9.16
CA PHE A 620 2.48 14.34 -9.50
C PHE A 620 2.73 15.19 -8.27
N ALA A 621 3.47 16.28 -8.45
CA ALA A 621 3.70 17.27 -7.41
C ALA A 621 2.37 17.79 -6.86
N VAL A 622 2.25 17.80 -5.54
CA VAL A 622 1.09 18.39 -4.82
C VAL A 622 1.29 19.89 -4.68
N PHE A 623 2.53 20.33 -4.47
CA PHE A 623 2.94 21.71 -4.38
C PHE A 623 4.40 21.87 -4.86
N PRO A 624 4.80 23.05 -5.31
CA PRO A 624 6.18 23.27 -5.73
C PRO A 624 7.15 23.20 -4.56
N PRO A 625 8.36 22.68 -4.75
CA PRO A 625 9.39 22.72 -3.72
C PRO A 625 9.77 24.16 -3.38
N ALA A 626 10.02 24.41 -2.08
CA ALA A 626 10.55 25.70 -1.66
C ALA A 626 12.05 25.81 -2.03
N PRO A 627 12.48 26.90 -2.70
CA PRO A 627 13.89 27.11 -3.01
C PRO A 627 14.77 27.01 -1.75
N PRO A 628 15.99 26.41 -1.86
CA PRO A 628 16.70 25.98 -3.06
C PRO A 628 16.40 24.55 -3.54
N ALA A 629 15.45 23.83 -2.92
CA ALA A 629 15.13 22.47 -3.31
C ALA A 629 14.53 22.42 -4.72
N ARG A 630 14.94 21.37 -5.48
CA ARG A 630 14.49 21.09 -6.86
C ARG A 630 14.38 19.59 -7.05
N GLU A 631 13.67 19.14 -8.07
CA GLU A 631 13.63 17.74 -8.42
C GLU A 631 15.05 17.20 -8.69
N ALA A 632 15.37 16.04 -8.15
CA ALA A 632 16.73 15.48 -8.21
C ALA A 632 17.20 15.25 -9.67
N TRP A 633 16.30 14.82 -10.57
CA TRP A 633 16.63 14.67 -11.99
C TRP A 633 17.01 15.98 -12.70
N LEU A 634 16.50 17.14 -12.23
CA LEU A 634 16.92 18.45 -12.75
C LEU A 634 18.38 18.75 -12.36
N TRP A 635 18.74 18.57 -11.08
CA TRP A 635 20.12 18.72 -10.64
C TRP A 635 21.06 17.81 -11.43
N LEU A 636 20.68 16.53 -11.58
CA LEU A 636 21.48 15.55 -12.32
C LEU A 636 21.59 15.89 -13.80
N GLY A 637 20.57 16.44 -14.42
CA GLY A 637 20.59 16.90 -15.81
C GLY A 637 21.55 18.07 -16.04
N GLU A 638 21.59 19.03 -15.12
CA GLU A 638 22.55 20.15 -15.14
C GLU A 638 23.99 19.66 -14.95
N LEU A 639 24.20 18.75 -14.01
CA LEU A 639 25.51 18.12 -13.80
C LEU A 639 25.95 17.29 -15.02
N ALA A 640 25.04 16.60 -15.69
CA ALA A 640 25.33 15.85 -16.92
C ALA A 640 25.73 16.78 -18.08
N ALA A 641 25.10 17.94 -18.19
CA ALA A 641 25.51 18.97 -19.14
C ALA A 641 26.87 19.56 -18.78
N ALA A 642 27.14 19.84 -17.51
CA ALA A 642 28.44 20.34 -17.03
C ALA A 642 29.58 19.33 -17.24
N ALA A 643 29.30 18.04 -17.09
CA ALA A 643 30.24 16.95 -17.33
C ALA A 643 30.44 16.62 -18.84
N GLY A 644 29.72 17.31 -19.73
CA GLY A 644 29.76 17.07 -21.19
C GLY A 644 29.10 15.75 -21.63
N ARG A 645 28.28 15.14 -20.77
CA ARG A 645 27.54 13.91 -21.08
C ARG A 645 26.29 14.20 -21.91
N ARG A 646 25.77 15.41 -21.85
CA ARG A 646 24.62 15.93 -22.61
C ARG A 646 24.95 17.29 -23.19
N ALA A 647 24.31 17.65 -24.29
CA ALA A 647 24.45 18.99 -24.87
C ALA A 647 23.77 20.06 -24.01
N GLN A 648 22.65 19.71 -23.39
CA GLN A 648 21.88 20.57 -22.46
C GLN A 648 21.10 19.71 -21.44
N ALA A 649 20.73 20.31 -20.31
CA ALA A 649 19.86 19.68 -19.32
C ALA A 649 18.45 19.40 -19.90
N TRP A 650 17.71 18.48 -19.28
CA TRP A 650 16.31 18.25 -19.63
C TRP A 650 15.45 19.45 -19.27
N GLU A 651 14.56 19.86 -20.15
CA GLU A 651 13.63 20.96 -19.92
C GLU A 651 12.43 20.56 -19.08
N GLY A 652 12.09 19.27 -19.02
CA GLY A 652 10.95 18.74 -18.29
C GLY A 652 10.96 17.22 -18.14
N LEU A 653 10.09 16.71 -17.29
CA LEU A 653 9.98 15.30 -16.98
C LEU A 653 9.74 14.42 -18.23
N ASP A 654 8.91 14.88 -19.17
CA ASP A 654 8.61 14.13 -20.39
C ASP A 654 9.86 13.90 -21.27
N ALA A 655 10.81 14.83 -21.26
CA ALA A 655 12.08 14.65 -21.95
C ALA A 655 12.91 13.52 -21.32
N VAL A 656 12.94 13.43 -19.97
CA VAL A 656 13.60 12.32 -19.26
C VAL A 656 12.91 11.00 -19.60
N ILE A 657 11.58 10.95 -19.54
CA ILE A 657 10.79 9.74 -19.84
C ILE A 657 11.01 9.26 -21.28
N ASN A 658 11.10 10.18 -22.22
CA ASN A 658 11.38 9.83 -23.61
C ASN A 658 12.77 9.22 -23.77
N ASP A 659 13.76 9.74 -23.05
CA ASP A 659 15.11 9.18 -23.06
C ASP A 659 15.15 7.79 -22.39
N VAL A 660 14.47 7.61 -21.26
CA VAL A 660 14.29 6.29 -20.62
C VAL A 660 13.74 5.27 -21.62
N ALA A 661 12.67 5.63 -22.31
CA ALA A 661 11.98 4.73 -23.24
C ALA A 661 12.80 4.50 -24.53
N ALA A 662 13.63 5.46 -24.97
CA ALA A 662 14.48 5.33 -26.14
C ALA A 662 15.70 4.43 -25.88
N GLN A 663 16.32 4.54 -24.67
CA GLN A 663 17.54 3.83 -24.34
C GLN A 663 17.29 2.45 -23.73
N LEU A 664 16.14 2.23 -23.10
CA LEU A 664 15.83 1.02 -22.34
C LEU A 664 14.56 0.35 -22.90
N PRO A 665 14.70 -0.59 -23.84
CA PRO A 665 13.53 -1.26 -24.47
C PRO A 665 12.58 -1.92 -23.48
N SER A 666 13.08 -2.43 -22.35
CA SER A 666 12.28 -3.01 -21.26
C SER A 666 11.38 -1.99 -20.54
N LEU A 667 11.68 -0.70 -20.66
CA LEU A 667 10.96 0.41 -20.05
C LEU A 667 10.14 1.25 -21.06
N VAL A 668 10.05 0.84 -22.32
CA VAL A 668 9.37 1.63 -23.37
C VAL A 668 7.94 2.00 -22.99
N LYS A 669 7.23 1.13 -22.29
CA LYS A 669 5.84 1.36 -21.83
C LYS A 669 5.72 2.40 -20.71
N VAL A 670 6.80 2.90 -20.14
CA VAL A 670 6.73 3.92 -19.07
C VAL A 670 6.05 5.21 -19.54
N ARG A 671 6.09 5.49 -20.85
CA ARG A 671 5.37 6.61 -21.49
C ARG A 671 3.87 6.54 -21.29
N ASP A 672 3.31 5.32 -21.22
CA ASP A 672 1.87 5.09 -21.15
C ASP A 672 1.33 5.19 -19.73
N ALA A 673 2.21 5.36 -18.72
CA ALA A 673 1.80 5.49 -17.33
C ALA A 673 0.96 6.75 -17.05
N ALA A 674 1.18 7.81 -17.80
CA ALA A 674 0.34 9.00 -17.82
C ALA A 674 0.56 9.78 -19.12
N PRO A 675 -0.43 10.59 -19.56
CA PRO A 675 -0.24 11.51 -20.67
C PRO A 675 0.88 12.52 -20.40
N GLY A 676 1.47 13.05 -21.47
CA GLY A 676 2.48 14.10 -21.38
C GLY A 676 1.96 15.40 -20.76
N SER A 677 2.87 16.30 -20.44
CA SER A 677 2.58 17.59 -19.82
C SER A 677 1.80 18.56 -20.71
N ASP A 678 1.81 18.32 -22.03
CA ASP A 678 1.05 19.05 -23.03
C ASP A 678 -0.40 18.58 -23.17
N TYR A 679 -0.77 17.47 -22.56
CA TYR A 679 -2.14 16.94 -22.60
C TYR A 679 -3.15 17.98 -22.12
N ARG A 680 -4.15 18.24 -22.98
CA ARG A 680 -5.25 19.15 -22.68
C ARG A 680 -6.57 18.56 -23.16
N VAL A 681 -7.61 18.81 -22.39
CA VAL A 681 -8.98 18.54 -22.78
C VAL A 681 -9.72 19.86 -22.83
N VAL A 682 -10.42 20.13 -23.92
CA VAL A 682 -11.18 21.37 -24.07
C VAL A 682 -12.18 21.55 -22.93
N GLY A 683 -12.12 22.67 -22.24
CA GLY A 683 -12.96 22.98 -21.08
C GLY A 683 -12.54 22.26 -19.78
N MET A 684 -11.43 21.56 -19.76
CA MET A 684 -10.93 20.87 -18.58
C MET A 684 -9.49 21.18 -18.28
N ARG A 685 -9.16 21.09 -17.00
CA ARG A 685 -7.80 21.26 -16.50
C ARG A 685 -7.31 20.06 -15.74
N ILE A 686 -6.01 19.84 -15.87
CA ILE A 686 -5.30 18.89 -15.02
C ILE A 686 -5.18 19.50 -13.62
N PRO A 687 -5.67 18.85 -12.55
CA PRO A 687 -5.68 19.42 -11.20
C PRO A 687 -4.30 19.30 -10.56
N ARG A 688 -3.41 20.22 -10.92
CA ARG A 688 -2.05 20.29 -10.33
C ARG A 688 -1.90 21.41 -9.30
N LYS A 689 -2.99 22.08 -8.95
CA LYS A 689 -3.05 23.17 -7.96
C LYS A 689 -4.24 23.01 -7.03
N THR A 690 -4.32 23.88 -6.03
CA THR A 690 -5.39 23.84 -5.02
C THR A 690 -6.79 23.98 -5.61
N PHE A 691 -7.75 23.31 -5.00
CA PHE A 691 -9.18 23.46 -5.29
C PHE A 691 -9.86 24.62 -4.55
N ARG A 692 -9.12 25.40 -3.78
CA ARG A 692 -9.69 26.39 -2.88
C ARG A 692 -9.65 27.83 -3.35
N GLU A 693 -9.27 28.12 -4.57
CA GLU A 693 -9.05 29.51 -5.06
C GLU A 693 -10.20 30.48 -4.79
N THR A 694 -11.41 29.96 -4.69
CA THR A 694 -12.60 30.76 -4.37
C THR A 694 -13.08 30.60 -2.94
N GLY A 695 -12.55 29.67 -2.14
CA GLY A 695 -13.04 29.33 -0.80
C GLY A 695 -14.44 28.74 -0.78
N ARG A 696 -14.98 28.27 -1.90
CA ARG A 696 -16.35 27.76 -2.01
C ARG A 696 -16.47 26.37 -1.39
N THR A 697 -17.60 26.15 -0.72
CA THR A 697 -17.91 24.92 0.03
C THR A 697 -19.05 24.12 -0.57
N ALA A 698 -19.89 24.75 -1.39
CA ALA A 698 -21.01 24.12 -2.05
C ALA A 698 -20.73 23.89 -3.53
N VAL A 699 -21.23 22.78 -4.07
CA VAL A 699 -21.02 22.37 -5.46
C VAL A 699 -21.50 23.41 -6.47
N THR A 700 -22.61 24.05 -6.20
CA THR A 700 -23.23 25.05 -7.07
C THR A 700 -23.03 26.50 -6.60
N ALA A 701 -22.12 26.73 -5.66
CA ALA A 701 -21.94 28.06 -5.05
C ALA A 701 -21.67 29.16 -6.10
N HIS A 702 -20.84 28.88 -7.11
CA HIS A 702 -20.53 29.85 -8.17
C HIS A 702 -21.70 30.11 -9.13
N VAL A 703 -22.70 29.23 -9.18
CA VAL A 703 -23.93 29.43 -9.98
C VAL A 703 -24.95 30.29 -9.22
N GLN A 704 -25.01 30.10 -7.90
CA GLN A 704 -26.02 30.72 -7.03
C GLN A 704 -25.58 32.04 -6.39
N LEU A 705 -24.30 32.27 -6.26
CA LEU A 705 -23.73 33.48 -5.68
C LEU A 705 -23.27 34.44 -6.77
N HIS A 706 -23.51 35.73 -6.57
CA HIS A 706 -23.08 36.81 -7.47
C HIS A 706 -21.57 37.09 -7.39
N GLU A 707 -20.79 36.03 -7.31
CA GLU A 707 -19.35 36.14 -7.31
C GLU A 707 -18.79 36.10 -8.75
N PRO A 708 -17.71 36.82 -9.04
CA PRO A 708 -17.06 36.75 -10.34
C PRO A 708 -16.65 35.31 -10.66
N LYS A 709 -16.92 34.85 -11.88
CA LYS A 709 -16.36 33.58 -12.32
C LYS A 709 -14.85 33.69 -12.32
N PRO A 710 -14.13 32.66 -11.81
CA PRO A 710 -12.70 32.59 -11.95
C PRO A 710 -12.29 32.73 -13.44
N PRO A 711 -11.20 33.40 -13.76
CA PRO A 711 -10.73 33.47 -15.12
C PRO A 711 -10.57 32.07 -15.71
N ALA A 712 -10.94 31.96 -17.00
CA ALA A 712 -10.76 30.73 -17.77
C ALA A 712 -9.28 30.49 -18.07
N ASP A 713 -8.50 30.27 -17.03
CA ASP A 713 -7.09 29.94 -17.14
C ASP A 713 -6.95 28.43 -17.28
N ALA A 714 -6.32 27.96 -18.37
CA ALA A 714 -6.13 26.54 -18.66
C ALA A 714 -5.39 25.77 -17.58
N ASP A 715 -4.72 26.39 -16.62
CA ASP A 715 -4.02 25.78 -15.49
C ASP A 715 -4.73 25.92 -14.12
N SER A 716 -5.96 26.47 -14.05
CA SER A 716 -6.69 26.51 -12.78
C SER A 716 -7.41 25.21 -12.45
N PRO A 717 -7.30 24.72 -11.23
CA PRO A 717 -7.95 23.51 -10.79
C PRO A 717 -9.48 23.56 -10.79
N LEU A 718 -10.06 24.75 -10.95
CA LEU A 718 -11.51 24.95 -10.97
C LEU A 718 -12.20 24.27 -12.17
N ALA A 719 -11.48 23.94 -13.23
CA ALA A 719 -12.00 23.12 -14.31
C ALA A 719 -12.30 21.67 -13.88
N PHE A 720 -11.74 21.23 -12.76
CA PHE A 720 -11.96 19.94 -12.12
C PHE A 720 -12.78 20.08 -10.85
N THR A 721 -13.63 21.03 -10.77
CA THR A 721 -14.45 21.27 -9.60
C THR A 721 -15.38 20.11 -9.30
N MET A 722 -15.94 20.12 -8.11
CA MET A 722 -16.97 19.17 -7.68
C MET A 722 -18.24 19.21 -8.54
N GLU A 723 -18.36 20.11 -9.49
CA GLU A 723 -19.50 20.31 -10.38
C GLU A 723 -19.60 19.30 -11.52
N GLY A 724 -18.59 18.48 -11.68
CA GLY A 724 -18.55 17.50 -12.73
C GLY A 724 -17.80 17.97 -13.98
N ARG A 725 -17.83 17.15 -15.01
CA ARG A 725 -17.02 17.29 -16.21
C ARG A 725 -17.81 16.93 -17.44
N LEU A 726 -17.58 17.67 -18.52
CA LEU A 726 -18.18 17.37 -19.81
C LEU A 726 -17.49 16.18 -20.50
N THR A 727 -16.22 15.95 -20.19
CA THR A 727 -15.39 14.88 -20.75
C THR A 727 -14.63 14.13 -19.66
N GLN A 728 -14.09 12.98 -19.99
CA GLN A 728 -13.37 12.13 -19.07
C GLN A 728 -11.86 12.19 -19.32
N PRO A 729 -11.07 12.78 -18.41
CA PRO A 729 -9.64 12.69 -18.49
C PRO A 729 -9.15 11.29 -18.16
N PRO A 730 -7.92 10.92 -18.54
CA PRO A 730 -7.31 9.67 -18.11
C PRO A 730 -7.30 9.52 -16.60
N PRO A 731 -7.53 8.31 -16.06
CA PRO A 731 -7.57 8.07 -14.61
C PRO A 731 -6.31 8.53 -13.88
N SER A 732 -5.13 8.43 -14.51
CA SER A 732 -3.85 8.86 -13.94
C SER A 732 -3.78 10.35 -13.59
N LEU A 733 -4.62 11.18 -14.21
CA LEU A 733 -4.70 12.62 -13.98
C LEU A 733 -5.81 13.03 -13.00
N ILE A 734 -6.61 12.10 -12.55
CA ILE A 734 -7.74 12.39 -11.66
C ILE A 734 -7.31 12.16 -10.21
N THR A 735 -7.29 13.22 -9.43
CA THR A 735 -6.98 13.15 -8.01
C THR A 735 -8.06 12.42 -7.24
N ARG A 736 -9.31 12.80 -7.48
CA ARG A 736 -10.47 12.23 -6.78
C ARG A 736 -11.51 11.77 -7.78
N PHE A 737 -12.16 10.68 -7.42
CA PHE A 737 -13.33 10.19 -8.11
C PHE A 737 -14.56 10.50 -7.24
N TRP A 738 -15.47 11.32 -7.70
CA TRP A 738 -16.73 11.64 -7.01
C TRP A 738 -17.87 11.90 -7.99
N ALA A 739 -19.11 11.76 -7.52
CA ALA A 739 -20.26 12.12 -8.31
C ALA A 739 -20.51 13.64 -8.28
N PRO A 740 -20.81 14.25 -9.38
CA PRO A 740 -21.25 15.63 -9.38
C PRO A 740 -22.41 15.84 -8.39
N GLY A 741 -22.34 16.90 -7.62
CA GLY A 741 -23.37 17.25 -6.67
C GLY A 741 -23.19 16.72 -5.24
N TRP A 742 -22.20 15.86 -4.98
CA TRP A 742 -21.96 15.28 -3.67
C TRP A 742 -20.56 15.61 -3.13
N ASN A 743 -20.43 15.82 -1.82
CA ASN A 743 -19.18 16.27 -1.21
C ASN A 743 -18.36 15.12 -0.63
N SER A 744 -19.02 14.07 -0.12
CA SER A 744 -18.33 12.94 0.48
C SER A 744 -17.68 12.04 -0.55
N ASP A 745 -16.45 11.63 -0.30
CA ASP A 745 -15.77 10.59 -1.08
C ASP A 745 -16.47 9.22 -0.99
N GLN A 746 -17.36 9.06 0.00
CA GLN A 746 -18.12 7.84 0.22
C GLN A 746 -19.49 7.85 -0.47
N ALA A 747 -19.95 8.98 -1.02
CA ALA A 747 -21.17 9.07 -1.80
C ALA A 747 -21.07 8.18 -3.05
N LEU A 748 -21.53 8.54 -4.20
CA LEU A 748 -21.44 7.67 -5.37
C LEU A 748 -20.03 7.54 -5.93
N ASN A 749 -19.22 8.54 -5.76
CA ASN A 749 -18.02 8.77 -6.56
C ASN A 749 -16.87 7.83 -6.34
N LYS A 750 -16.57 7.55 -5.07
CA LYS A 750 -15.50 6.64 -4.71
C LYS A 750 -15.79 5.22 -5.22
N PHE A 751 -17.03 4.85 -5.33
CA PHE A 751 -17.49 3.53 -5.71
C PHE A 751 -17.92 3.40 -7.17
N GLN A 752 -18.09 4.48 -7.90
CA GLN A 752 -18.48 4.43 -9.32
C GLN A 752 -17.50 3.64 -10.19
N ILE A 753 -16.23 3.67 -9.85
CA ILE A 753 -15.19 2.94 -10.57
C ILE A 753 -15.49 1.45 -10.56
N GLU A 754 -15.87 0.93 -9.40
CA GLU A 754 -16.19 -0.49 -9.23
C GLU A 754 -17.60 -0.82 -9.69
N VAL A 755 -18.57 0.05 -9.38
CA VAL A 755 -19.98 -0.20 -9.67
C VAL A 755 -20.40 0.12 -11.10
N GLY A 756 -19.57 0.67 -11.93
CA GLY A 756 -19.80 0.80 -13.36
C GLY A 756 -19.72 2.19 -13.95
N GLY A 757 -19.22 3.17 -13.21
CA GLY A 757 -18.97 4.51 -13.75
C GLY A 757 -17.91 4.51 -14.87
N ALA A 758 -17.84 5.61 -15.59
CA ALA A 758 -16.92 5.78 -16.71
C ALA A 758 -15.43 5.70 -16.33
N LEU A 759 -15.12 5.82 -15.02
CA LEU A 759 -13.78 5.68 -14.44
C LEU A 759 -13.56 4.31 -13.82
N ARG A 760 -14.28 3.31 -14.29
CA ARG A 760 -14.22 1.95 -13.79
C ARG A 760 -12.80 1.40 -13.78
N GLY A 761 -12.38 0.82 -12.64
CA GLY A 761 -11.08 0.20 -12.47
C GLY A 761 -10.03 1.12 -11.82
N GLY A 762 -10.24 2.44 -11.76
CA GLY A 762 -9.29 3.39 -11.21
C GLY A 762 -8.14 3.69 -12.18
N ASP A 763 -6.98 3.95 -11.63
CA ASP A 763 -5.74 4.19 -12.38
C ASP A 763 -4.88 2.91 -12.35
N PRO A 764 -4.97 2.05 -13.37
CA PRO A 764 -4.28 0.76 -13.36
C PRO A 764 -2.76 0.91 -13.50
N GLY A 765 -2.22 2.10 -13.87
CA GLY A 765 -0.82 2.22 -14.27
C GLY A 765 -0.49 1.33 -15.49
N VAL A 766 0.79 1.03 -15.71
CA VAL A 766 1.23 0.21 -16.84
C VAL A 766 2.17 -0.90 -16.38
N ARG A 767 1.87 -2.14 -16.70
CA ARG A 767 2.78 -3.25 -16.44
C ARG A 767 3.93 -3.26 -17.46
N LEU A 768 5.14 -3.14 -16.97
CA LEU A 768 6.36 -3.13 -17.79
C LEU A 768 6.77 -4.53 -18.22
N ILE A 769 6.45 -5.52 -17.38
CA ILE A 769 6.75 -6.92 -17.63
C ILE A 769 5.46 -7.71 -17.86
N GLU A 770 5.43 -8.44 -18.96
CA GLU A 770 4.40 -9.43 -19.28
C GLU A 770 5.14 -10.73 -19.60
N PRO A 771 5.13 -11.72 -18.71
CA PRO A 771 5.79 -12.98 -18.97
C PRO A 771 5.23 -13.62 -20.25
N SER A 772 6.10 -14.02 -21.13
CA SER A 772 5.71 -14.78 -22.33
C SER A 772 5.08 -16.11 -21.89
N ASN A 773 4.03 -16.56 -22.60
CA ASN A 773 3.32 -17.81 -22.30
C ASN A 773 4.17 -19.11 -22.47
N GLY A 774 5.48 -19.01 -22.56
CA GLY A 774 6.41 -20.12 -22.69
C GLY A 774 7.23 -20.35 -21.42
N SER A 775 7.08 -21.49 -20.80
CA SER A 775 7.87 -21.97 -19.66
C SER A 775 9.31 -22.35 -20.04
N SER A 776 10.06 -21.50 -20.75
CA SER A 776 11.35 -21.81 -21.32
C SER A 776 12.55 -21.59 -20.37
N GLY A 777 12.44 -21.92 -19.09
CA GLY A 777 13.57 -21.84 -18.16
C GLY A 777 13.85 -23.19 -17.50
N LYS A 778 15.07 -23.36 -16.99
CA LYS A 778 15.46 -24.53 -16.19
C LYS A 778 15.03 -24.34 -14.74
N TYR A 779 14.82 -25.44 -14.03
CA TYR A 779 14.67 -25.44 -12.58
C TYR A 779 15.96 -24.99 -11.91
N PHE A 780 15.84 -24.20 -10.86
CA PHE A 780 16.98 -23.87 -9.99
C PHE A 780 17.40 -25.10 -9.19
N PRO A 781 18.70 -25.26 -8.91
CA PRO A 781 19.21 -26.37 -8.10
C PRO A 781 18.79 -26.23 -6.63
N VAL A 782 18.62 -27.37 -5.96
CA VAL A 782 18.35 -27.41 -4.51
C VAL A 782 19.57 -26.92 -3.74
N PRO A 783 19.44 -26.02 -2.77
CA PRO A 783 20.56 -25.63 -1.92
C PRO A 783 21.00 -26.79 -1.03
N ALA A 784 22.30 -26.78 -0.65
CA ALA A 784 22.84 -27.75 0.29
C ALA A 784 22.08 -27.71 1.63
N ALA A 785 22.00 -28.85 2.31
CA ALA A 785 21.46 -28.89 3.67
C ALA A 785 22.29 -27.98 4.59
N PRO A 786 21.66 -27.26 5.54
CA PRO A 786 22.39 -26.40 6.46
C PRO A 786 23.38 -27.24 7.30
N ALA A 787 24.62 -26.76 7.39
CA ALA A 787 25.62 -27.39 8.23
C ALA A 787 25.26 -27.19 9.72
N PRO A 788 25.58 -28.17 10.59
CA PRO A 788 25.42 -28.01 12.03
C PRO A 788 26.20 -26.79 12.54
N GLN A 789 25.56 -25.96 13.33
CA GLN A 789 26.20 -24.76 13.87
C GLN A 789 26.98 -25.07 15.17
N ALA A 790 28.06 -24.33 15.40
CA ALA A 790 28.79 -24.42 16.66
C ALA A 790 27.93 -23.90 17.82
N LYS A 791 28.09 -24.46 19.02
CA LYS A 791 27.37 -24.01 20.21
C LYS A 791 27.53 -22.50 20.45
N GLY A 792 26.44 -21.79 20.62
CA GLY A 792 26.42 -20.33 20.82
C GLY A 792 26.53 -19.52 19.54
N THR A 793 26.53 -20.16 18.37
CA THR A 793 26.43 -19.49 17.07
C THR A 793 25.00 -19.60 16.57
N LEU A 794 24.39 -18.46 16.16
CA LEU A 794 23.04 -18.41 15.61
C LEU A 794 23.08 -17.73 14.24
N THR A 795 22.18 -18.14 13.35
CA THR A 795 21.91 -17.41 12.11
C THR A 795 21.00 -16.24 12.43
N LEU A 796 21.52 -15.03 12.31
CA LEU A 796 20.70 -13.80 12.42
C LEU A 796 19.94 -13.59 11.13
N VAL A 797 18.65 -13.36 11.22
CA VAL A 797 17.77 -12.98 10.10
C VAL A 797 17.12 -11.63 10.36
N PRO A 798 16.85 -10.83 9.31
CA PRO A 798 16.12 -9.58 9.48
C PRO A 798 14.65 -9.84 9.82
N ARG A 799 14.09 -9.02 10.72
CA ARG A 799 12.66 -8.91 10.97
C ARG A 799 12.18 -7.50 10.63
N TYR A 800 11.21 -7.42 9.76
CA TYR A 800 10.60 -6.14 9.40
C TYR A 800 9.44 -5.79 10.32
N HIS A 801 9.20 -4.48 10.47
CA HIS A 801 8.06 -3.92 11.19
C HIS A 801 7.38 -2.86 10.33
N VAL A 802 6.06 -2.85 10.27
CA VAL A 802 5.32 -1.79 9.59
C VAL A 802 5.75 -0.42 10.12
N PHE A 803 5.88 -0.31 11.44
CA PHE A 803 6.41 0.88 12.11
C PHE A 803 7.85 0.61 12.55
N GLY A 804 8.82 1.21 11.86
CA GLY A 804 10.23 1.18 12.25
C GLY A 804 11.21 0.77 11.17
N SER A 805 10.83 -0.10 10.22
CA SER A 805 11.78 -0.60 9.21
C SER A 805 11.96 0.35 8.03
N GLU A 806 11.04 1.27 7.77
CA GLU A 806 11.15 2.25 6.69
C GLU A 806 11.65 3.60 7.23
N GLU A 807 12.62 4.20 6.55
CA GLU A 807 13.43 5.30 7.09
C GLU A 807 12.70 6.65 7.19
N LEU A 808 11.81 6.97 6.26
CA LEU A 808 11.15 8.27 6.21
C LEU A 808 9.93 8.32 7.12
N SER A 809 9.16 7.25 7.18
CA SER A 809 7.95 7.18 7.99
C SER A 809 8.22 7.29 9.49
N ILE A 810 9.38 6.81 9.97
CA ILE A 810 9.76 6.93 11.38
C ILE A 810 9.98 8.39 11.84
N LEU A 811 10.18 9.30 10.89
CA LEU A 811 10.27 10.73 11.16
C LEU A 811 8.91 11.37 11.44
N SER A 812 7.83 10.63 11.25
CA SER A 812 6.47 11.06 11.58
C SER A 812 6.16 10.76 13.04
N ARG A 813 5.73 11.78 13.79
CA ARG A 813 5.55 11.74 15.25
C ARG A 813 4.64 10.58 15.71
N GLY A 814 3.53 10.36 14.99
CA GLY A 814 2.59 9.27 15.31
C GLY A 814 3.17 7.89 15.03
N VAL A 815 3.92 7.74 13.95
CA VAL A 815 4.61 6.48 13.59
C VAL A 815 5.73 6.20 14.58
N ALA A 816 6.53 7.21 14.96
CA ALA A 816 7.63 7.07 15.92
C ALA A 816 7.19 6.47 17.27
N GLN A 817 5.96 6.77 17.72
CA GLN A 817 5.40 6.21 18.95
C GLN A 817 5.13 4.70 18.88
N ARG A 818 5.08 4.12 17.66
CA ARG A 818 4.82 2.71 17.41
C ARG A 818 6.09 1.91 17.07
N VAL A 819 7.23 2.59 16.92
CA VAL A 819 8.52 1.97 16.59
C VAL A 819 9.02 1.14 17.78
N PRO A 820 9.34 -0.17 17.60
CA PRO A 820 9.92 -0.97 18.66
C PRO A 820 11.36 -0.52 18.98
N THR A 821 11.81 -0.80 20.19
CA THR A 821 13.23 -0.67 20.54
C THR A 821 14.07 -1.75 19.86
N ALA A 822 15.37 -1.54 19.69
CA ALA A 822 16.27 -2.56 19.17
C ALA A 822 16.37 -3.76 20.14
N TYR A 823 16.31 -4.98 19.61
CA TYR A 823 16.37 -6.25 20.38
C TYR A 823 16.99 -7.37 19.53
N ILE A 824 17.29 -8.49 20.17
CA ILE A 824 17.50 -9.78 19.51
C ILE A 824 16.44 -10.75 19.99
N ALA A 825 15.71 -11.37 19.09
CA ALA A 825 14.79 -12.46 19.41
C ALA A 825 15.53 -13.80 19.31
N VAL A 826 15.37 -14.64 20.33
CA VAL A 826 16.03 -15.95 20.43
C VAL A 826 14.99 -17.01 20.74
N GLY A 827 15.12 -18.19 20.16
CA GLY A 827 14.26 -19.34 20.46
C GLY A 827 14.39 -19.79 21.93
N SER A 828 13.31 -20.33 22.49
CA SER A 828 13.30 -20.80 23.91
C SER A 828 14.36 -21.86 24.21
N ASP A 829 14.66 -22.73 23.23
CA ASP A 829 15.66 -23.79 23.40
C ASP A 829 17.08 -23.22 23.37
N ASP A 830 17.37 -22.32 22.44
CA ASP A 830 18.64 -21.60 22.37
C ASP A 830 18.85 -20.70 23.59
N ALA A 831 17.81 -19.99 24.04
CA ALA A 831 17.87 -19.19 25.25
C ALA A 831 18.24 -20.04 26.47
N ARG A 832 17.62 -21.20 26.63
CA ARG A 832 17.93 -22.17 27.73
C ARG A 832 19.36 -22.70 27.60
N ALA A 833 19.80 -23.05 26.39
CA ALA A 833 21.16 -23.58 26.16
C ALA A 833 22.27 -22.53 26.41
N LEU A 834 21.94 -21.25 26.28
CA LEU A 834 22.80 -20.10 26.50
C LEU A 834 22.64 -19.45 27.88
N GLY A 835 21.72 -19.94 28.72
CA GLY A 835 21.42 -19.39 30.04
C GLY A 835 20.84 -17.99 30.02
N LEU A 836 20.04 -17.67 28.99
CA LEU A 836 19.42 -16.35 28.75
C LEU A 836 17.99 -16.32 29.28
N SER A 837 17.58 -15.17 29.77
CA SER A 837 16.20 -14.87 30.15
C SER A 837 15.67 -13.67 29.36
N ASP A 838 14.36 -13.56 29.27
CA ASP A 838 13.72 -12.41 28.62
C ASP A 838 14.15 -11.10 29.28
N GLY A 839 14.51 -10.09 28.47
CA GLY A 839 15.03 -8.81 28.93
C GLY A 839 16.52 -8.81 29.31
N SER A 840 17.21 -9.98 29.41
CA SER A 840 18.66 -10.02 29.65
C SER A 840 19.44 -9.38 28.49
N ARG A 841 20.60 -8.78 28.80
CA ARG A 841 21.48 -8.22 27.74
C ARG A 841 22.48 -9.27 27.27
N VAL A 842 22.71 -9.29 25.97
CA VAL A 842 23.66 -10.20 25.31
C VAL A 842 24.58 -9.44 24.38
N ARG A 843 25.80 -9.97 24.25
CA ARG A 843 26.74 -9.58 23.19
C ARG A 843 26.47 -10.40 21.95
N VAL A 844 26.28 -9.71 20.84
CA VAL A 844 26.03 -10.28 19.52
C VAL A 844 27.23 -9.88 18.65
N SER A 845 28.00 -10.87 18.22
CA SER A 845 29.23 -10.70 17.42
C SER A 845 29.04 -11.36 16.06
N PRO A 846 28.51 -10.64 15.05
CA PRO A 846 28.39 -11.19 13.70
C PRO A 846 29.77 -11.37 13.04
N SER A 847 29.85 -12.32 12.13
CA SER A 847 31.05 -12.51 11.33
C SER A 847 31.29 -11.29 10.42
N GLY A 848 32.41 -10.60 10.59
CA GLY A 848 32.81 -9.44 9.76
C GLY A 848 32.14 -8.10 10.13
N SER A 849 31.44 -8.01 11.27
CA SER A 849 30.83 -6.77 11.76
C SER A 849 31.16 -6.50 13.22
N GLU A 850 30.88 -5.27 13.70
CA GLU A 850 31.12 -4.89 15.08
C GLU A 850 30.20 -5.65 16.05
N THR A 851 30.73 -5.93 17.25
CA THR A 851 29.97 -6.53 18.35
C THR A 851 29.03 -5.52 18.96
N VAL A 852 27.77 -5.91 19.16
CA VAL A 852 26.72 -5.07 19.74
C VAL A 852 26.10 -5.71 20.97
N GLU A 853 25.58 -4.87 21.88
CA GLU A 853 24.82 -5.34 23.04
C GLU A 853 23.34 -5.06 22.87
N LEU A 854 22.51 -6.12 22.91
CA LEU A 854 21.07 -6.04 22.70
C LEU A 854 20.30 -6.72 23.85
N PRO A 855 19.10 -6.23 24.19
CA PRO A 855 18.19 -6.95 25.06
C PRO A 855 17.64 -8.17 24.32
N VAL A 856 17.48 -9.27 25.04
CA VAL A 856 16.86 -10.51 24.53
C VAL A 856 15.36 -10.44 24.63
N VAL A 857 14.68 -10.93 23.58
CA VAL A 857 13.26 -11.25 23.59
C VAL A 857 13.12 -12.73 23.25
N ILE A 858 12.43 -13.48 24.09
CA ILE A 858 12.22 -14.91 23.85
C ILE A 858 10.97 -15.07 22.97
N ARG A 859 11.14 -15.76 21.83
CA ARG A 859 10.07 -16.02 20.88
C ARG A 859 10.07 -17.47 20.39
N SER A 860 9.00 -17.86 19.68
CA SER A 860 8.96 -19.15 18.98
C SER A 860 9.78 -19.07 17.69
N LEU A 861 11.05 -19.48 17.77
CA LEU A 861 12.01 -19.52 16.68
C LEU A 861 12.59 -20.93 16.54
N PRO A 862 12.97 -21.37 15.32
CA PRO A 862 13.68 -22.62 15.12
C PRO A 862 15.07 -22.58 15.77
N ALA A 863 15.53 -23.73 16.26
CA ALA A 863 16.84 -23.82 16.87
C ALA A 863 17.96 -23.35 15.92
N GLY A 864 18.93 -22.62 16.47
CA GLY A 864 20.05 -22.07 15.72
C GLY A 864 19.72 -20.81 14.92
N VAL A 865 18.52 -20.23 15.08
CA VAL A 865 18.12 -19.00 14.39
C VAL A 865 17.73 -17.92 15.40
N ALA A 866 18.18 -16.70 15.15
CA ALA A 866 17.74 -15.53 15.90
C ALA A 866 17.30 -14.43 14.91
N SER A 867 16.36 -13.58 15.31
CA SER A 867 15.94 -12.45 14.48
C SER A 867 16.25 -11.11 15.12
N VAL A 868 16.51 -10.11 14.28
CA VAL A 868 16.78 -8.74 14.71
C VAL A 868 15.94 -7.76 13.88
N PRO A 869 15.37 -6.69 14.49
CA PRO A 869 14.54 -5.75 13.79
C PRO A 869 15.37 -4.93 12.77
N TRP A 870 15.02 -5.06 11.49
CA TRP A 870 15.69 -4.32 10.40
C TRP A 870 15.33 -2.84 10.43
N GLY A 871 16.32 -1.97 10.32
CA GLY A 871 16.12 -0.54 10.11
C GLY A 871 15.62 0.26 11.32
N VAL A 872 15.33 -0.40 12.43
CA VAL A 872 14.86 0.24 13.65
C VAL A 872 15.98 1.11 14.27
N PRO A 873 15.67 2.30 14.80
CA PRO A 873 16.63 3.13 15.49
C PRO A 873 17.39 2.37 16.60
N GLY A 874 18.70 2.56 16.66
CA GLY A 874 19.55 1.87 17.63
C GLY A 874 19.91 0.42 17.26
N MET A 875 19.50 -0.09 16.09
CA MET A 875 19.94 -1.38 15.55
C MET A 875 21.09 -1.17 14.56
N PRO A 876 22.35 -1.49 14.92
CA PRO A 876 23.49 -1.25 14.02
C PRO A 876 23.77 -2.39 13.04
N LEU A 877 23.11 -3.55 13.22
CA LEU A 877 23.35 -4.73 12.36
C LEU A 877 22.74 -4.52 10.98
N ARG A 878 23.55 -4.71 9.93
CA ARG A 878 23.17 -4.47 8.53
C ARG A 878 23.26 -5.72 7.67
N ASN A 879 24.38 -6.27 7.40
CA ASN A 879 24.60 -7.37 6.47
C ASN A 879 23.93 -8.68 6.91
N LEU A 880 22.61 -8.76 6.77
CA LEU A 880 21.78 -9.91 7.14
C LEU A 880 21.26 -10.66 5.90
N PRO A 881 21.15 -11.99 5.94
CA PRO A 881 21.43 -12.88 7.08
C PRO A 881 22.92 -13.07 7.37
N ALA A 882 23.29 -13.29 8.64
CA ALA A 882 24.67 -13.47 9.07
C ALA A 882 24.79 -14.50 10.19
N LEU A 883 25.93 -15.21 10.25
CA LEU A 883 26.24 -16.00 11.42
C LEU A 883 26.78 -15.09 12.53
N ALA A 884 26.30 -15.25 13.75
CA ALA A 884 26.79 -14.48 14.89
C ALA A 884 26.97 -15.35 16.13
N ARG A 885 28.02 -15.06 16.91
CA ARG A 885 28.17 -15.60 18.25
C ARG A 885 27.34 -14.76 19.22
N VAL A 886 26.54 -15.44 20.04
CA VAL A 886 25.71 -14.83 21.08
C VAL A 886 26.17 -15.31 22.45
N SER A 887 26.48 -14.38 23.37
CA SER A 887 26.94 -14.69 24.73
C SER A 887 26.34 -13.70 25.74
N GLY A 888 26.12 -14.13 26.98
CA GLY A 888 25.70 -13.23 28.06
C GLY A 888 26.70 -12.08 28.28
N SER A 889 26.20 -10.89 28.60
CA SER A 889 27.04 -9.70 28.80
C SER A 889 27.94 -9.76 30.08
N GLY A 890 27.86 -10.81 30.87
CA GLY A 890 28.65 -11.03 32.07
C GLY A 890 29.70 -12.17 32.01
N THR A 891 29.91 -12.76 30.81
CA THR A 891 30.92 -13.85 30.63
C THR A 891 32.04 -13.41 29.72
#